data_eef991d672be9aa6661200aff203b0fc
#
_entry.id   eef991d672be9aa6661200aff203b0fc
#
_cell.length_a   1.000
_cell.length_b   1.000
_cell.length_c   1.000
_cell.angle_alpha   90.00
_cell.angle_beta   90.00
_cell.angle_gamma   90.00
#
_symmetry.space_group_name_H-M   'P 1'
#
loop_
_entity.id
_entity.type
_entity.pdbx_description
1 polymer ?
#
loop_
_entity_poly.entity_id
_entity_poly.type
_entity_poly.pdbx_seq_one_letter_code
_entity_poly.pdbx_strand_id
1 'polypeptide(L)'
;MMKVRRLKPINSLIIWLFVALISSSTTVSAQGKLDKKVLVTIGNEDVTVKEFMDVFHKNNMNNELLDKKSLEEYLDLYINFRLKVAEAKSLKMDTNSAFITELAGYRKQLSKPYFTDEKVSEALLAEAYQRKLKDVRASHILILVNKDATPKDTLATYEKVMKLRDRIMKGELFADVAMEASEDPSARDREAIPNQRPFRPGNKGDLGYFSVFDMVYPFENGAFNTAVGSVSMPIRSEFGYHLIKVTEVSDALGSIEVAHIYVGVNPGASEAEVAEKQEKIDKIYQKIQDSISFEEAVKQYSEDRGSASRDGKLSKFTVNRIVPEFVETVKKMEPGQVSKPVRTMYGFHIIKLIGVERPGSFETEKAALKERISKDARSKKSEEVVIDQIKKDAKYKLNDKVVGPFMLSLDTTLTHGTFSAKSFEGRTDKLFKLGKKSYTLSEFATYMAKNQHKQEGMTPEAYGYKLLNEFVKESCIAYENDQLEKKYPEFAALMREYRDGILLFDLMDKKVWTYAVKDTAGLRNFYNQNTNKYMWGERVDATLFTITKADEVDKVKHLVESLPDDGAIAKSFDQDSLKSVRIQPGKFERGDNRFIDAAEWKDNSLSVQHSDVDNFTVLVKIRKVMAPQPKGLDEAKGIITSDYQNYLEKEWVAELKTKYPVIINKNLLEQVKATY
;
A
#
# COMPACT_ATOMS: atom_id res chain seq x y z
N MET A 1 24.76 13.28 -26.34
CA MET A 1 23.58 13.26 -25.44
C MET A 1 23.23 11.82 -25.13
N MET A 2 23.85 11.22 -24.13
CA MET A 2 23.60 9.85 -23.69
C MET A 2 22.46 9.85 -22.70
N LYS A 3 21.36 9.14 -23.03
CA LYS A 3 20.23 8.88 -22.14
C LYS A 3 20.68 7.96 -21.00
N VAL A 4 20.76 8.49 -19.80
CA VAL A 4 20.90 7.73 -18.56
C VAL A 4 19.65 6.87 -18.40
N ARG A 5 19.77 5.56 -18.58
CA ARG A 5 18.74 4.60 -18.21
C ARG A 5 18.63 4.57 -16.68
N ARG A 6 17.54 5.09 -16.15
CA ARG A 6 17.13 4.89 -14.75
C ARG A 6 16.99 3.38 -14.51
N LEU A 7 17.83 2.86 -13.65
CA LEU A 7 17.63 1.55 -13.04
C LEU A 7 16.32 1.58 -12.25
N LYS A 8 15.44 0.62 -12.55
CA LYS A 8 14.22 0.40 -11.77
C LYS A 8 14.61 0.00 -10.34
N PRO A 9 13.89 0.47 -9.31
CA PRO A 9 14.14 0.06 -7.95
C PRO A 9 13.86 -1.45 -7.82
N ILE A 10 14.79 -2.17 -7.22
CA ILE A 10 14.62 -3.55 -6.73
C ILE A 10 13.72 -3.46 -5.49
N ASN A 11 12.43 -3.31 -5.71
CA ASN A 11 11.41 -3.26 -4.66
C ASN A 11 10.37 -4.33 -4.94
N SER A 12 10.61 -5.56 -4.53
CA SER A 12 9.50 -6.49 -4.25
C SER A 12 9.86 -7.83 -3.63
N LEU A 13 11.04 -7.98 -2.97
CA LEU A 13 11.37 -9.31 -2.38
C LEU A 13 11.67 -9.31 -0.86
N ILE A 14 11.49 -8.20 -0.14
CA ILE A 14 11.83 -8.13 1.30
C ILE A 14 10.62 -7.88 2.23
N ILE A 15 9.39 -7.80 1.73
CA ILE A 15 8.22 -7.38 2.55
C ILE A 15 7.34 -8.55 3.06
N TRP A 16 7.68 -9.82 2.83
CA TRP A 16 6.85 -10.93 3.32
C TRP A 16 7.60 -11.84 4.29
N LEU A 17 7.81 -11.39 5.56
CA LEU A 17 8.15 -12.30 6.67
C LEU A 17 8.01 -11.62 8.03
N PHE A 18 6.78 -11.30 8.40
CA PHE A 18 6.42 -11.04 9.78
C PHE A 18 5.05 -11.66 10.04
N VAL A 19 5.00 -12.90 10.44
CA VAL A 19 4.04 -13.55 11.36
C VAL A 19 4.39 -15.02 11.42
N ALA A 20 5.12 -15.42 12.44
CA ALA A 20 5.01 -16.71 13.13
C ALA A 20 6.13 -16.84 14.16
N LEU A 21 5.86 -16.51 15.40
CA LEU A 21 6.66 -17.01 16.55
C LEU A 21 5.83 -16.86 17.82
N ILE A 22 5.04 -17.87 18.13
CA ILE A 22 4.71 -18.24 19.51
C ILE A 22 4.54 -19.76 19.54
N SER A 23 5.46 -20.40 20.19
CA SER A 23 5.36 -21.59 21.03
C SER A 23 6.55 -22.52 20.88
N SER A 24 7.46 -22.46 21.84
CA SER A 24 8.03 -23.66 22.50
C SER A 24 8.92 -23.21 23.65
N SER A 25 8.40 -23.29 24.82
CA SER A 25 9.13 -23.16 26.09
C SER A 25 9.75 -24.51 26.45
N THR A 26 11.02 -24.46 26.86
CA THR A 26 11.80 -25.34 27.72
C THR A 26 13.14 -25.81 27.18
N THR A 27 14.07 -24.82 27.00
CA THR A 27 15.52 -25.06 27.09
C THR A 27 16.24 -23.76 27.48
N VAL A 28 15.57 -22.89 28.24
CA VAL A 28 15.91 -21.45 28.41
C VAL A 28 17.09 -21.18 29.35
N SER A 29 17.60 -22.17 30.12
CA SER A 29 18.57 -21.86 31.18
C SER A 29 20.05 -21.95 30.80
N ALA A 30 20.46 -22.76 29.83
CA ALA A 30 21.85 -22.89 29.40
C ALA A 30 22.17 -21.93 28.24
N GLN A 31 21.23 -21.77 27.33
CA GLN A 31 21.31 -20.93 26.11
C GLN A 31 21.48 -19.45 26.47
N GLY A 32 20.67 -18.93 27.40
CA GLY A 32 20.75 -17.54 27.84
C GLY A 32 22.06 -17.12 28.54
N LYS A 33 22.87 -18.10 29.03
CA LYS A 33 24.22 -17.84 29.57
C LYS A 33 25.29 -17.76 28.46
N LEU A 34 25.09 -18.49 27.37
CA LEU A 34 25.97 -18.45 26.19
C LEU A 34 25.75 -17.18 25.39
N ASP A 35 24.50 -16.76 25.19
CA ASP A 35 24.10 -15.62 24.40
C ASP A 35 24.84 -14.31 24.71
N LYS A 36 25.16 -14.09 25.98
CA LYS A 36 25.84 -12.86 26.45
C LYS A 36 27.37 -12.91 26.35
N LYS A 37 27.95 -14.08 26.03
CA LYS A 37 29.41 -14.21 25.92
C LYS A 37 29.89 -13.64 24.59
N VAL A 38 31.10 -13.06 24.61
CA VAL A 38 31.78 -12.55 23.43
C VAL A 38 32.35 -13.72 22.62
N LEU A 39 31.83 -13.89 21.38
CA LEU A 39 32.27 -14.92 20.45
C LEU A 39 33.48 -14.48 19.65
N VAL A 40 33.48 -13.24 19.17
CA VAL A 40 34.58 -12.66 18.42
C VAL A 40 34.74 -11.17 18.77
N THR A 41 35.99 -10.72 18.88
CA THR A 41 36.34 -9.30 18.98
C THR A 41 36.99 -8.86 17.66
N ILE A 42 36.52 -7.78 17.07
CA ILE A 42 37.01 -7.23 15.79
C ILE A 42 37.46 -5.80 16.04
N GLY A 43 38.75 -5.56 16.06
CA GLY A 43 39.31 -4.29 16.53
C GLY A 43 38.90 -4.03 17.97
N ASN A 44 38.06 -3.02 18.21
CA ASN A 44 37.53 -2.64 19.54
C ASN A 44 36.05 -3.02 19.70
N GLU A 45 35.42 -3.71 18.76
CA GLU A 45 34.01 -4.09 18.84
C GLU A 45 33.87 -5.58 19.21
N ASP A 46 33.14 -5.83 20.30
CA ASP A 46 32.80 -7.18 20.74
C ASP A 46 31.50 -7.62 20.10
N VAL A 47 31.47 -8.86 19.60
CA VAL A 47 30.29 -9.53 19.05
C VAL A 47 29.91 -10.68 19.95
N THR A 48 28.70 -10.66 20.48
CA THR A 48 28.19 -11.73 21.35
C THR A 48 27.70 -12.93 20.53
N VAL A 49 27.59 -14.08 21.19
CA VAL A 49 26.97 -15.29 20.58
C VAL A 49 25.57 -14.95 20.05
N LYS A 50 24.76 -14.24 20.86
CA LYS A 50 23.41 -13.86 20.44
C LYS A 50 23.41 -13.02 19.17
N GLU A 51 24.22 -11.97 19.08
CA GLU A 51 24.29 -11.10 17.89
C GLU A 51 24.67 -11.89 16.63
N PHE A 52 25.63 -12.80 16.75
CA PHE A 52 26.04 -13.64 15.63
C PHE A 52 24.93 -14.63 15.23
N MET A 53 24.33 -15.33 16.21
CA MET A 53 23.30 -16.35 15.97
C MET A 53 22.00 -15.74 15.46
N ASP A 54 21.61 -14.54 15.92
CA ASP A 54 20.42 -13.84 15.38
C ASP A 54 20.57 -13.59 13.87
N VAL A 55 21.75 -13.15 13.42
CA VAL A 55 22.03 -12.92 12.00
C VAL A 55 22.15 -14.24 11.22
N PHE A 56 22.78 -15.25 11.81
CA PHE A 56 22.92 -16.58 11.21
C PHE A 56 21.55 -17.21 10.97
N HIS A 57 20.67 -17.25 11.96
CA HIS A 57 19.32 -17.82 11.83
C HIS A 57 18.47 -17.07 10.81
N LYS A 58 18.56 -15.73 10.81
CA LYS A 58 17.83 -14.92 9.85
C LYS A 58 18.19 -15.21 8.40
N ASN A 59 19.44 -15.48 8.12
CA ASN A 59 19.95 -15.73 6.76
C ASN A 59 19.87 -17.21 6.35
N ASN A 60 19.61 -18.13 7.31
CA ASN A 60 19.53 -19.57 7.08
C ASN A 60 18.09 -20.08 7.20
N MET A 61 17.14 -19.42 6.50
CA MET A 61 15.70 -19.64 6.63
C MET A 61 15.15 -20.95 6.08
N ASN A 62 15.98 -21.79 5.43
CA ASN A 62 15.52 -23.02 4.78
C ASN A 62 15.48 -24.26 5.69
N ASN A 63 15.65 -24.12 7.01
CA ASN A 63 15.66 -25.24 7.96
C ASN A 63 16.62 -26.40 7.56
N GLU A 64 17.62 -26.14 6.75
CA GLU A 64 18.69 -27.09 6.53
C GLU A 64 19.46 -27.24 7.84
N LEU A 65 19.63 -28.48 8.26
CA LEU A 65 20.35 -28.84 9.49
C LEU A 65 21.64 -28.04 9.59
N LEU A 66 21.81 -27.30 10.69
CA LEU A 66 23.01 -26.52 11.00
C LEU A 66 24.25 -27.45 10.96
N ASP A 67 24.93 -27.51 9.82
CA ASP A 67 26.20 -28.19 9.70
C ASP A 67 27.27 -27.37 10.44
N LYS A 68 28.11 -28.00 11.25
CA LYS A 68 29.23 -27.35 11.96
C LYS A 68 30.15 -26.57 11.01
N LYS A 69 30.36 -27.10 9.82
CA LYS A 69 31.17 -26.49 8.77
C LYS A 69 30.49 -25.21 8.24
N SER A 70 29.17 -25.25 8.05
CA SER A 70 28.38 -24.10 7.61
C SER A 70 28.44 -22.93 8.61
N LEU A 71 28.46 -23.21 9.93
CA LEU A 71 28.59 -22.17 10.95
C LEU A 71 29.97 -21.47 10.91
N GLU A 72 31.05 -22.19 10.67
CA GLU A 72 32.39 -21.60 10.54
C GLU A 72 32.52 -20.74 9.30
N GLU A 73 32.08 -21.25 8.16
CA GLU A 73 32.09 -20.50 6.90
C GLU A 73 31.29 -19.20 7.04
N TYR A 74 30.15 -19.30 7.70
CA TYR A 74 29.32 -18.12 7.95
C TYR A 74 29.97 -17.12 8.93
N LEU A 75 30.68 -17.62 9.94
CA LEU A 75 31.42 -16.75 10.87
C LEU A 75 32.52 -15.97 10.12
N ASP A 76 33.22 -16.58 9.19
CA ASP A 76 34.24 -15.90 8.36
C ASP A 76 33.61 -14.82 7.47
N LEU A 77 32.45 -15.09 6.87
CA LEU A 77 31.70 -14.11 6.09
C LEU A 77 31.24 -12.94 7.00
N TYR A 78 30.73 -13.26 8.17
CA TYR A 78 30.30 -12.27 9.14
C TYR A 78 31.47 -11.39 9.63
N ILE A 79 32.64 -11.96 9.90
CA ILE A 79 33.84 -11.22 10.27
C ILE A 79 34.26 -10.27 9.14
N ASN A 80 34.28 -10.76 7.88
CA ASN A 80 34.63 -9.93 6.73
C ASN A 80 33.64 -8.76 6.54
N PHE A 81 32.34 -8.99 6.76
CA PHE A 81 31.32 -7.95 6.80
C PHE A 81 31.64 -6.90 7.87
N ARG A 82 31.88 -7.34 9.12
CA ARG A 82 32.15 -6.44 10.25
C ARG A 82 33.43 -5.62 10.08
N LEU A 83 34.48 -6.21 9.51
CA LEU A 83 35.72 -5.50 9.17
C LEU A 83 35.48 -4.33 8.22
N LYS A 84 34.67 -4.55 7.16
CA LYS A 84 34.30 -3.50 6.20
C LYS A 84 33.48 -2.40 6.85
N VAL A 85 32.52 -2.77 7.73
CA VAL A 85 31.73 -1.79 8.49
C VAL A 85 32.62 -0.98 9.43
N ALA A 86 33.57 -1.59 10.12
CA ALA A 86 34.54 -0.90 10.95
C ALA A 86 35.37 0.12 10.16
N GLU A 87 35.81 -0.26 8.96
CA GLU A 87 36.51 0.65 8.05
C GLU A 87 35.63 1.84 7.63
N ALA A 88 34.38 1.59 7.23
CA ALA A 88 33.45 2.64 6.86
C ALA A 88 33.25 3.66 7.99
N LYS A 89 33.11 3.19 9.23
CA LYS A 89 33.01 4.04 10.43
C LYS A 89 34.30 4.84 10.68
N SER A 90 35.46 4.20 10.53
CA SER A 90 36.75 4.86 10.69
C SER A 90 36.97 5.98 9.66
N LEU A 91 36.40 5.84 8.47
CA LEU A 91 36.33 6.85 7.42
C LEU A 91 35.22 7.89 7.63
N LYS A 92 34.51 7.84 8.74
CA LYS A 92 33.39 8.74 9.10
C LYS A 92 32.28 8.78 8.04
N MET A 93 32.04 7.67 7.35
CA MET A 93 30.99 7.59 6.33
C MET A 93 29.58 7.69 6.94
N ASP A 94 29.42 7.30 8.20
CA ASP A 94 28.19 7.40 8.99
C ASP A 94 27.83 8.84 9.38
N THR A 95 28.71 9.81 9.16
CA THR A 95 28.45 11.25 9.40
C THR A 95 28.09 12.01 8.12
N ASN A 96 28.07 11.36 6.97
CA ASN A 96 27.72 11.97 5.70
C ASN A 96 26.23 12.30 5.65
N SER A 97 25.88 13.46 5.12
CA SER A 97 24.48 13.92 5.00
C SER A 97 23.60 12.96 4.16
N ALA A 98 24.14 12.38 3.09
CA ALA A 98 23.43 11.41 2.26
C ALA A 98 23.09 10.15 3.07
N PHE A 99 24.07 9.60 3.80
CA PHE A 99 23.88 8.45 4.69
C PHE A 99 22.83 8.73 5.77
N ILE A 100 22.93 9.91 6.46
CA ILE A 100 21.98 10.29 7.51
C ILE A 100 20.56 10.38 6.95
N THR A 101 20.40 10.98 5.77
CA THR A 101 19.10 11.15 5.11
C THR A 101 18.51 9.80 4.71
N GLU A 102 19.32 8.92 4.15
CA GLU A 102 18.89 7.59 3.72
C GLU A 102 18.48 6.73 4.92
N LEU A 103 19.31 6.67 5.96
CA LEU A 103 19.00 5.93 7.19
C LEU A 103 17.75 6.46 7.89
N ALA A 104 17.53 7.79 7.91
CA ALA A 104 16.32 8.41 8.42
C ALA A 104 15.09 8.02 7.59
N GLY A 105 15.24 7.87 6.27
CA GLY A 105 14.20 7.37 5.38
C GLY A 105 13.77 5.93 5.72
N TYR A 106 14.72 5.03 5.90
CA TYR A 106 14.46 3.65 6.34
C TYR A 106 13.82 3.61 7.73
N ARG A 107 14.37 4.40 8.69
CA ARG A 107 13.81 4.51 10.03
C ARG A 107 12.33 4.89 10.00
N LYS A 108 11.97 5.89 9.19
CA LYS A 108 10.57 6.34 9.03
C LYS A 108 9.66 5.22 8.51
N GLN A 109 10.15 4.36 7.61
CA GLN A 109 9.37 3.23 7.10
C GLN A 109 9.23 2.12 8.14
N LEU A 110 10.34 1.74 8.78
CA LEU A 110 10.40 0.65 9.75
C LEU A 110 9.67 0.96 11.07
N SER A 111 9.57 2.24 11.44
CA SER A 111 8.87 2.67 12.65
C SER A 111 7.34 2.66 12.52
N LYS A 112 6.78 2.72 11.30
CA LYS A 112 5.32 2.79 11.08
C LYS A 112 4.49 1.76 11.84
N PRO A 113 4.85 0.45 11.88
CA PRO A 113 4.09 -0.55 12.61
C PRO A 113 3.95 -0.27 14.11
N TYR A 114 4.91 0.43 14.70
CA TYR A 114 4.90 0.79 16.13
C TYR A 114 3.94 1.95 16.45
N PHE A 115 3.42 2.63 15.43
CA PHE A 115 2.43 3.71 15.56
C PHE A 115 1.03 3.30 15.14
N THR A 116 0.78 1.99 15.00
CA THR A 116 -0.53 1.41 14.74
C THR A 116 -0.77 0.27 15.74
N ASP A 117 -1.99 0.20 16.28
CA ASP A 117 -2.39 -0.92 17.14
C ASP A 117 -3.10 -1.96 16.26
N GLU A 118 -2.48 -3.13 16.10
CA GLU A 118 -3.02 -4.23 15.29
C GLU A 118 -4.32 -4.77 15.86
N LYS A 119 -4.44 -4.86 17.20
CA LYS A 119 -5.68 -5.33 17.87
C LYS A 119 -6.83 -4.36 17.61
N VAL A 120 -6.57 -3.06 17.64
CA VAL A 120 -7.58 -2.04 17.26
C VAL A 120 -7.95 -2.18 15.80
N SER A 121 -6.98 -2.41 14.91
CA SER A 121 -7.22 -2.60 13.48
C SER A 121 -8.05 -3.85 13.21
N GLU A 122 -7.76 -4.96 13.87
CA GLU A 122 -8.55 -6.20 13.79
C GLU A 122 -9.96 -6.03 14.38
N ALA A 123 -10.08 -5.34 15.52
CA ALA A 123 -11.37 -5.02 16.12
C ALA A 123 -12.24 -4.16 15.20
N LEU A 124 -11.66 -3.14 14.54
CA LEU A 124 -12.37 -2.32 13.55
C LEU A 124 -12.82 -3.12 12.33
N LEU A 125 -12.02 -4.09 11.90
CA LEU A 125 -12.39 -4.98 10.80
C LEU A 125 -13.55 -5.91 11.19
N ALA A 126 -13.50 -6.50 12.38
CA ALA A 126 -14.59 -7.31 12.90
C ALA A 126 -15.87 -6.49 13.10
N GLU A 127 -15.76 -5.28 13.67
CA GLU A 127 -16.87 -4.35 13.83
C GLU A 127 -17.50 -4.00 12.48
N ALA A 128 -16.70 -3.65 11.49
CA ALA A 128 -17.20 -3.31 10.15
C ALA A 128 -17.96 -4.48 9.50
N TYR A 129 -17.47 -5.70 9.70
CA TYR A 129 -18.17 -6.89 9.22
C TYR A 129 -19.51 -7.10 9.94
N GLN A 130 -19.54 -7.02 11.28
CA GLN A 130 -20.78 -7.18 12.05
C GLN A 130 -21.82 -6.12 11.65
N ARG A 131 -21.39 -4.89 11.40
CA ARG A 131 -22.27 -3.80 10.92
C ARG A 131 -22.72 -4.03 9.48
N LYS A 132 -21.89 -4.64 8.63
CA LYS A 132 -22.24 -5.01 7.26
C LYS A 132 -23.40 -6.00 7.18
N LEU A 133 -23.57 -6.81 8.22
CA LEU A 133 -24.66 -7.78 8.33
C LEU A 133 -26.00 -7.13 8.75
N LYS A 134 -26.03 -5.83 9.00
CA LYS A 134 -27.23 -5.12 9.50
C LYS A 134 -27.52 -3.86 8.68
N ASP A 135 -28.81 -3.59 8.53
CA ASP A 135 -29.34 -2.33 8.06
C ASP A 135 -30.01 -1.60 9.23
N VAL A 136 -29.69 -0.33 9.39
CA VAL A 136 -30.20 0.54 10.46
C VAL A 136 -31.05 1.63 9.83
N ARG A 137 -32.28 1.88 10.39
CA ARG A 137 -33.06 3.07 10.10
C ARG A 137 -32.96 4.03 11.26
N ALA A 138 -32.61 5.28 10.97
CA ALA A 138 -32.50 6.29 12.02
C ALA A 138 -32.90 7.66 11.52
N SER A 139 -33.34 8.49 12.50
CA SER A 139 -33.51 9.92 12.34
C SER A 139 -32.42 10.67 13.08
N HIS A 140 -32.09 11.89 12.61
CA HIS A 140 -31.12 12.73 13.30
C HIS A 140 -31.52 14.20 13.41
N ILE A 141 -30.89 14.87 14.37
CA ILE A 141 -30.86 16.32 14.51
C ILE A 141 -29.39 16.73 14.50
N LEU A 142 -29.00 17.64 13.61
CA LEU A 142 -27.64 18.16 13.51
C LEU A 142 -27.61 19.62 13.99
N ILE A 143 -26.68 19.94 14.89
CA ILE A 143 -26.29 21.31 15.20
C ILE A 143 -24.84 21.49 14.75
N LEU A 144 -24.64 22.41 13.81
CA LEU A 144 -23.37 22.63 13.18
C LEU A 144 -22.36 23.25 14.16
N VAL A 145 -21.15 22.71 14.15
CA VAL A 145 -19.96 23.33 14.75
C VAL A 145 -18.73 22.82 14.01
N ASN A 146 -17.87 23.75 13.65
CA ASN A 146 -16.65 23.40 12.92
C ASN A 146 -15.87 22.31 13.67
N LYS A 147 -15.28 21.35 12.93
CA LYS A 147 -14.47 20.26 13.51
C LYS A 147 -13.33 20.79 14.39
N ASP A 148 -12.76 21.92 14.00
CA ASP A 148 -11.64 22.60 14.65
C ASP A 148 -12.10 23.81 15.49
N ALA A 149 -13.39 23.86 15.94
CA ALA A 149 -13.93 24.92 16.78
C ALA A 149 -13.21 25.00 18.13
N THR A 150 -13.25 26.19 18.75
CA THR A 150 -12.65 26.38 20.08
C THR A 150 -13.34 25.50 21.13
N PRO A 151 -12.66 25.15 22.23
CA PRO A 151 -13.28 24.41 23.33
C PRO A 151 -14.57 25.10 23.86
N LYS A 152 -14.60 26.42 23.88
CA LYS A 152 -15.77 27.22 24.31
C LYS A 152 -16.97 27.03 23.36
N ASP A 153 -16.73 27.13 22.04
CA ASP A 153 -17.80 26.99 21.05
C ASP A 153 -18.32 25.54 20.99
N THR A 154 -17.38 24.59 21.14
CA THR A 154 -17.70 23.17 21.22
C THR A 154 -18.60 22.86 22.41
N LEU A 155 -18.28 23.41 23.61
CA LEU A 155 -19.08 23.24 24.82
C LEU A 155 -20.46 23.90 24.68
N ALA A 156 -20.52 25.13 24.20
CA ALA A 156 -21.79 25.83 23.98
C ALA A 156 -22.71 25.06 23.04
N THR A 157 -22.18 24.50 21.96
CA THR A 157 -22.95 23.67 21.02
C THR A 157 -23.43 22.38 21.67
N TYR A 158 -22.56 21.70 22.44
CA TYR A 158 -22.93 20.50 23.19
C TYR A 158 -24.09 20.75 24.13
N GLU A 159 -24.05 21.85 24.90
CA GLU A 159 -25.12 22.24 25.80
C GLU A 159 -26.43 22.55 25.05
N LYS A 160 -26.36 23.20 23.87
CA LYS A 160 -27.53 23.43 23.00
C LYS A 160 -28.19 22.10 22.60
N VAL A 161 -27.36 21.12 22.17
CA VAL A 161 -27.83 19.79 21.76
C VAL A 161 -28.43 19.02 22.95
N MET A 162 -27.82 19.12 24.15
CA MET A 162 -28.38 18.51 25.35
C MET A 162 -29.78 19.05 25.69
N LYS A 163 -30.00 20.35 25.53
CA LYS A 163 -31.36 20.96 25.73
C LYS A 163 -32.38 20.40 24.74
N LEU A 164 -32.01 20.18 23.49
CA LEU A 164 -32.88 19.54 22.49
C LEU A 164 -33.21 18.09 22.87
N ARG A 165 -32.17 17.35 23.33
CA ARG A 165 -32.35 15.99 23.83
C ARG A 165 -33.33 15.93 24.99
N ASP A 166 -33.22 16.85 25.96
CA ASP A 166 -34.11 16.93 27.12
C ASP A 166 -35.59 17.21 26.72
N ARG A 167 -35.83 18.02 25.69
CA ARG A 167 -37.18 18.25 25.11
C ARG A 167 -37.76 16.91 24.61
N ILE A 168 -36.98 16.15 23.82
CA ILE A 168 -37.42 14.87 23.26
C ILE A 168 -37.66 13.85 24.38
N MET A 169 -36.79 13.80 25.39
CA MET A 169 -36.95 12.89 26.54
C MET A 169 -38.15 13.23 27.42
N LYS A 170 -38.66 14.46 27.36
CA LYS A 170 -39.91 14.89 28.01
C LYS A 170 -41.15 14.62 27.16
N GLY A 171 -41.03 14.00 25.99
CA GLY A 171 -42.15 13.54 25.18
C GLY A 171 -42.42 14.36 23.92
N GLU A 172 -41.65 15.39 23.61
CA GLU A 172 -41.76 16.10 22.33
C GLU A 172 -41.36 15.21 21.16
N LEU A 173 -42.12 15.30 20.06
CA LEU A 173 -41.86 14.44 18.91
C LEU A 173 -40.50 14.77 18.27
N PHE A 174 -39.67 13.73 18.04
CA PHE A 174 -38.35 13.91 17.44
C PHE A 174 -38.42 14.64 16.09
N ALA A 175 -39.41 14.33 15.26
CA ALA A 175 -39.62 14.96 13.95
C ALA A 175 -39.89 16.46 14.05
N ASP A 176 -40.69 16.91 15.06
CA ASP A 176 -41.00 18.31 15.24
C ASP A 176 -39.78 19.10 15.71
N VAL A 177 -39.01 18.54 16.66
CA VAL A 177 -37.72 19.11 17.09
C VAL A 177 -36.71 19.14 15.94
N ALA A 178 -36.68 18.13 15.07
CA ALA A 178 -35.84 18.11 13.90
C ALA A 178 -36.20 19.20 12.89
N MET A 179 -37.46 19.36 12.57
CA MET A 179 -37.93 20.43 11.68
C MET A 179 -37.64 21.83 12.23
N GLU A 180 -37.77 22.02 13.53
CA GLU A 180 -37.55 23.32 14.19
C GLU A 180 -36.04 23.63 14.28
N ALA A 181 -35.25 22.71 14.85
CA ALA A 181 -33.92 23.01 15.36
C ALA A 181 -32.77 22.41 14.54
N SER A 182 -33.00 21.39 13.72
CA SER A 182 -31.92 20.79 12.95
C SER A 182 -31.33 21.79 11.95
N GLU A 183 -30.01 21.85 11.89
CA GLU A 183 -29.27 22.66 10.92
C GLU A 183 -28.92 21.86 9.68
N ASP A 184 -29.35 20.58 9.60
CA ASP A 184 -29.37 19.80 8.35
C ASP A 184 -30.52 20.31 7.46
N PRO A 185 -30.22 20.84 6.26
CA PRO A 185 -31.23 21.37 5.35
C PRO A 185 -32.26 20.35 4.88
N SER A 186 -31.95 19.04 4.97
CA SER A 186 -32.86 17.98 4.55
C SER A 186 -34.06 17.80 5.48
N ALA A 187 -33.96 18.28 6.70
CA ALA A 187 -35.05 18.16 7.69
C ALA A 187 -36.30 18.94 7.31
N ARG A 188 -36.17 20.03 6.54
CA ARG A 188 -37.25 20.95 6.16
C ARG A 188 -37.58 20.86 4.68
N ASP A 189 -38.79 21.29 4.35
CA ASP A 189 -39.23 21.46 2.97
C ASP A 189 -38.32 22.46 2.25
N ARG A 190 -38.02 22.15 1.00
CA ARG A 190 -37.26 23.01 0.11
C ARG A 190 -38.14 23.45 -1.02
N GLU A 191 -38.50 24.75 -1.00
CA GLU A 191 -39.38 25.35 -1.99
C GLU A 191 -38.85 25.23 -3.42
N ALA A 192 -39.79 25.09 -4.36
CA ALA A 192 -39.47 25.11 -5.77
C ALA A 192 -38.94 26.50 -6.19
N ILE A 193 -37.92 26.52 -7.03
CA ILE A 193 -37.47 27.74 -7.71
C ILE A 193 -37.76 27.54 -9.20
N PRO A 194 -38.64 28.35 -9.82
CA PRO A 194 -39.00 28.22 -11.22
C PRO A 194 -37.73 28.09 -12.12
N ASN A 195 -37.73 27.12 -13.04
CA ASN A 195 -36.64 26.83 -13.96
C ASN A 195 -35.28 26.48 -13.34
N GLN A 196 -35.16 26.31 -12.00
CA GLN A 196 -33.92 25.95 -11.34
C GLN A 196 -34.01 24.64 -10.56
N ARG A 197 -35.04 24.48 -9.71
CA ARG A 197 -35.23 23.28 -8.91
C ARG A 197 -36.68 23.02 -8.58
N PRO A 198 -37.15 21.75 -8.56
CA PRO A 198 -38.46 21.39 -8.08
C PRO A 198 -38.57 21.51 -6.56
N PHE A 199 -39.80 21.53 -6.06
CA PHE A 199 -40.11 21.34 -4.65
C PHE A 199 -39.57 19.99 -4.17
N ARG A 200 -39.01 19.97 -2.97
CA ARG A 200 -38.59 18.75 -2.29
C ARG A 200 -39.05 18.77 -0.84
N PRO A 201 -39.90 17.81 -0.43
CA PRO A 201 -40.36 17.74 0.96
C PRO A 201 -39.20 17.42 1.90
N GLY A 202 -39.23 17.97 3.09
CA GLY A 202 -38.29 17.64 4.17
C GLY A 202 -38.49 16.23 4.69
N ASN A 203 -37.40 15.61 5.09
CA ASN A 203 -37.44 14.28 5.69
C ASN A 203 -37.76 14.26 7.18
N LYS A 204 -37.95 15.45 7.81
CA LYS A 204 -38.22 15.59 9.24
C LYS A 204 -37.16 14.90 10.12
N GLY A 205 -35.95 14.85 9.64
CA GLY A 205 -34.81 14.17 10.26
C GLY A 205 -34.66 12.68 9.92
N ASP A 206 -35.64 12.03 9.29
CA ASP A 206 -35.54 10.61 8.89
C ASP A 206 -34.56 10.45 7.75
N LEU A 207 -33.43 9.72 7.99
CA LEU A 207 -32.39 9.44 7.00
C LEU A 207 -32.68 8.18 6.17
N GLY A 208 -33.74 7.44 6.51
CA GLY A 208 -34.01 6.13 5.94
C GLY A 208 -33.04 5.08 6.46
N TYR A 209 -32.83 4.06 5.62
CA TYR A 209 -31.93 2.94 5.94
C TYR A 209 -30.51 3.19 5.48
N PHE A 210 -29.55 2.71 6.24
CA PHE A 210 -28.13 2.71 5.91
C PHE A 210 -27.41 1.52 6.58
N SER A 211 -26.24 1.21 6.09
CA SER A 211 -25.37 0.16 6.64
C SER A 211 -23.97 0.74 6.92
N VAL A 212 -23.00 -0.12 7.14
CA VAL A 212 -21.59 0.26 7.36
C VAL A 212 -21.02 1.07 6.19
N PHE A 213 -20.26 2.11 6.47
CA PHE A 213 -19.63 3.05 5.51
C PHE A 213 -20.59 3.94 4.72
N ASP A 214 -21.88 3.95 5.03
CA ASP A 214 -22.82 4.86 4.39
C ASP A 214 -22.86 6.23 5.07
N MET A 215 -22.48 6.29 6.34
CA MET A 215 -22.37 7.49 7.16
C MET A 215 -20.93 7.72 7.63
N VAL A 216 -20.59 8.93 8.04
CA VAL A 216 -19.29 9.19 8.68
C VAL A 216 -19.15 8.37 9.95
N TYR A 217 -17.96 7.82 10.20
CA TYR A 217 -17.74 6.82 11.24
C TYR A 217 -18.24 7.21 12.64
N PRO A 218 -18.08 8.46 13.16
CA PRO A 218 -18.65 8.81 14.44
C PRO A 218 -20.17 8.71 14.48
N PHE A 219 -20.87 9.10 13.41
CA PHE A 219 -22.31 8.97 13.28
C PHE A 219 -22.74 7.51 13.22
N GLU A 220 -22.11 6.73 12.33
CA GLU A 220 -22.33 5.29 12.20
C GLU A 220 -22.18 4.60 13.56
N ASN A 221 -21.05 4.88 14.26
CA ASN A 221 -20.79 4.33 15.59
C ASN A 221 -21.89 4.71 16.60
N GLY A 222 -22.34 5.96 16.57
CA GLY A 222 -23.46 6.42 17.40
C GLY A 222 -24.75 5.66 17.11
N ALA A 223 -25.10 5.49 15.83
CA ALA A 223 -26.32 4.80 15.42
C ALA A 223 -26.29 3.32 15.81
N PHE A 224 -25.21 2.60 15.51
CA PHE A 224 -25.09 1.16 15.83
C PHE A 224 -25.03 0.85 17.35
N ASN A 225 -24.62 1.84 18.16
CA ASN A 225 -24.57 1.70 19.63
C ASN A 225 -25.81 2.28 20.34
N THR A 226 -26.78 2.82 19.61
CA THR A 226 -28.05 3.33 20.19
C THR A 226 -29.14 2.26 20.07
N ALA A 227 -29.76 1.91 21.18
CA ALA A 227 -30.84 0.92 21.19
C ALA A 227 -32.04 1.40 20.34
N VAL A 228 -32.74 0.45 19.71
CA VAL A 228 -33.97 0.73 18.95
C VAL A 228 -34.99 1.42 19.84
N GLY A 229 -35.62 2.48 19.34
CA GLY A 229 -36.56 3.33 20.06
C GLY A 229 -35.90 4.42 20.92
N SER A 230 -34.60 4.37 21.13
CA SER A 230 -33.85 5.32 21.98
C SER A 230 -33.24 6.48 21.20
N VAL A 231 -32.91 7.56 21.95
CA VAL A 231 -32.16 8.72 21.43
C VAL A 231 -30.76 8.73 22.04
N SER A 232 -29.75 8.85 21.18
CA SER A 232 -28.33 8.87 21.59
C SER A 232 -28.01 10.05 22.53
N MET A 233 -26.86 9.95 23.21
CA MET A 233 -26.17 11.16 23.68
C MET A 233 -25.66 11.94 22.47
N PRO A 234 -25.32 13.26 22.63
CA PRO A 234 -24.73 14.04 21.55
C PRO A 234 -23.49 13.36 20.96
N ILE A 235 -23.50 13.08 19.67
CA ILE A 235 -22.41 12.43 18.93
C ILE A 235 -21.67 13.50 18.14
N ARG A 236 -20.36 13.65 18.39
CA ARG A 236 -19.50 14.60 17.68
C ARG A 236 -19.01 14.01 16.36
N SER A 237 -19.21 14.75 15.27
CA SER A 237 -18.60 14.47 13.95
C SER A 237 -17.87 15.70 13.43
N GLU A 238 -17.29 15.63 12.25
CA GLU A 238 -16.68 16.77 11.57
C GLU A 238 -17.66 17.89 11.22
N PHE A 239 -18.96 17.58 11.13
CA PHE A 239 -20.02 18.55 10.81
C PHE A 239 -20.55 19.27 12.05
N GLY A 240 -20.60 18.60 13.18
CA GLY A 240 -21.22 19.14 14.38
C GLY A 240 -21.58 18.07 15.38
N TYR A 241 -22.57 18.36 16.20
CA TYR A 241 -23.16 17.40 17.12
C TYR A 241 -24.50 16.87 16.59
N HIS A 242 -24.64 15.54 16.66
CA HIS A 242 -25.84 14.82 16.24
C HIS A 242 -26.57 14.23 17.45
N LEU A 243 -27.92 14.34 17.46
CA LEU A 243 -28.78 13.41 18.20
C LEU A 243 -29.31 12.41 17.20
N ILE A 244 -29.24 11.13 17.54
CA ILE A 244 -29.63 10.04 16.66
C ILE A 244 -30.73 9.24 17.35
N LYS A 245 -31.87 9.07 16.68
CA LYS A 245 -32.96 8.19 17.12
C LYS A 245 -33.00 7.00 16.19
N VAL A 246 -32.65 5.81 16.71
CA VAL A 246 -32.72 4.55 15.95
C VAL A 246 -34.16 4.04 16.02
N THR A 247 -34.77 3.80 14.87
CA THR A 247 -36.16 3.33 14.77
C THR A 247 -36.23 1.84 14.43
N GLU A 248 -35.23 1.31 13.71
CA GLU A 248 -35.19 -0.09 13.33
C GLU A 248 -33.75 -0.58 13.13
N VAL A 249 -33.50 -1.85 13.42
CA VAL A 249 -32.30 -2.61 13.05
C VAL A 249 -32.77 -3.95 12.50
N SER A 250 -32.30 -4.33 11.31
CA SER A 250 -32.67 -5.59 10.66
C SER A 250 -31.44 -6.23 10.00
N ASP A 251 -31.58 -7.48 9.58
CA ASP A 251 -30.56 -8.14 8.77
C ASP A 251 -30.39 -7.43 7.44
N ALA A 252 -29.13 -7.24 7.01
CA ALA A 252 -28.83 -6.51 5.80
C ALA A 252 -29.40 -7.22 4.57
N LEU A 253 -30.05 -6.45 3.71
CA LEU A 253 -30.46 -6.90 2.40
C LEU A 253 -29.25 -6.99 1.44
N GLY A 254 -28.24 -6.13 1.64
CA GLY A 254 -27.09 -6.05 0.75
C GLY A 254 -27.42 -5.40 -0.59
N SER A 255 -27.12 -6.04 -1.71
CA SER A 255 -27.44 -5.52 -3.04
C SER A 255 -28.79 -6.02 -3.50
N ILE A 256 -29.66 -5.10 -3.87
CA ILE A 256 -31.06 -5.34 -4.22
C ILE A 256 -31.25 -5.11 -5.71
N GLU A 257 -31.91 -6.03 -6.39
CA GLU A 257 -32.32 -5.91 -7.79
C GLU A 257 -33.84 -6.00 -7.89
N VAL A 258 -34.47 -4.94 -8.41
CA VAL A 258 -35.92 -4.87 -8.62
C VAL A 258 -36.24 -4.37 -10.01
N ALA A 259 -37.48 -4.66 -10.45
CA ALA A 259 -38.15 -3.93 -11.51
C ALA A 259 -39.37 -3.21 -10.92
N HIS A 260 -39.79 -2.08 -11.52
CA HIS A 260 -40.97 -1.38 -11.06
C HIS A 260 -41.85 -0.86 -12.19
N ILE A 261 -43.13 -0.69 -11.86
CA ILE A 261 -44.09 0.11 -12.62
C ILE A 261 -44.28 1.37 -11.81
N TYR A 262 -44.18 2.51 -12.45
CA TYR A 262 -44.28 3.82 -11.81
C TYR A 262 -45.44 4.66 -12.37
N VAL A 263 -46.23 5.25 -11.49
CA VAL A 263 -47.23 6.28 -11.78
C VAL A 263 -46.92 7.52 -10.95
N GLY A 264 -46.46 8.57 -11.61
CA GLY A 264 -45.99 9.79 -10.97
C GLY A 264 -47.13 10.60 -10.28
N VAL A 265 -46.78 11.21 -9.16
CA VAL A 265 -47.63 12.21 -8.47
C VAL A 265 -46.79 13.45 -8.28
N ASN A 266 -47.25 14.58 -8.80
CA ASN A 266 -46.53 15.84 -8.65
C ASN A 266 -46.49 16.29 -7.16
N PRO A 267 -45.39 16.85 -6.70
CA PRO A 267 -45.36 17.50 -5.38
C PRO A 267 -46.41 18.61 -5.32
N GLY A 268 -47.25 18.60 -4.28
CA GLY A 268 -48.35 19.55 -4.13
C GLY A 268 -49.63 19.18 -4.89
N ALA A 269 -49.71 17.97 -5.46
CA ALA A 269 -50.96 17.46 -6.07
C ALA A 269 -52.11 17.46 -5.07
N SER A 270 -53.34 17.80 -5.54
CA SER A 270 -54.55 17.72 -4.75
C SER A 270 -54.87 16.28 -4.33
N GLU A 271 -55.68 16.13 -3.26
CA GLU A 271 -56.14 14.79 -2.84
C GLU A 271 -56.91 14.06 -3.95
N ALA A 272 -57.65 14.78 -4.78
CA ALA A 272 -58.39 14.23 -5.92
C ALA A 272 -57.41 13.67 -6.97
N GLU A 273 -56.32 14.38 -7.32
CA GLU A 273 -55.27 13.91 -8.24
C GLU A 273 -54.53 12.70 -7.67
N VAL A 274 -54.22 12.71 -6.37
CA VAL A 274 -53.59 11.56 -5.70
C VAL A 274 -54.51 10.35 -5.77
N ALA A 275 -55.81 10.49 -5.53
CA ALA A 275 -56.81 9.44 -5.59
C ALA A 275 -56.95 8.88 -7.04
N GLU A 276 -56.95 9.73 -8.07
CA GLU A 276 -56.95 9.31 -9.48
C GLU A 276 -55.72 8.45 -9.81
N LYS A 277 -54.53 8.85 -9.38
CA LYS A 277 -53.28 8.09 -9.61
C LYS A 277 -53.27 6.80 -8.82
N GLN A 278 -53.83 6.77 -7.61
CA GLN A 278 -54.01 5.53 -6.85
C GLN A 278 -54.93 4.58 -7.59
N GLU A 279 -56.10 5.02 -8.08
CA GLU A 279 -57.02 4.20 -8.83
C GLU A 279 -56.37 3.66 -10.10
N LYS A 280 -55.55 4.48 -10.77
CA LYS A 280 -54.79 4.08 -11.95
C LYS A 280 -53.83 2.92 -11.66
N ILE A 281 -53.02 3.04 -10.61
CA ILE A 281 -52.04 1.99 -10.27
C ILE A 281 -52.74 0.72 -9.78
N ASP A 282 -53.88 0.84 -9.05
CA ASP A 282 -54.65 -0.28 -8.58
C ASP A 282 -55.24 -1.07 -9.75
N LYS A 283 -55.76 -0.39 -10.78
CA LYS A 283 -56.25 -1.03 -12.04
C LYS A 283 -55.08 -1.76 -12.77
N ILE A 284 -53.89 -1.18 -12.77
CA ILE A 284 -52.70 -1.85 -13.37
C ILE A 284 -52.38 -3.10 -12.57
N TYR A 285 -52.41 -3.02 -11.23
CA TYR A 285 -52.15 -4.17 -10.37
C TYR A 285 -53.14 -5.31 -10.60
N GLN A 286 -54.43 -5.01 -10.72
CA GLN A 286 -55.47 -6.02 -11.03
C GLN A 286 -55.21 -6.67 -12.38
N LYS A 287 -54.85 -5.91 -13.40
CA LYS A 287 -54.51 -6.48 -14.72
C LYS A 287 -53.33 -7.48 -14.66
N ILE A 288 -52.31 -7.19 -13.83
CA ILE A 288 -51.20 -8.08 -13.61
C ILE A 288 -51.65 -9.39 -12.93
N GLN A 289 -52.60 -9.30 -12.01
CA GLN A 289 -53.16 -10.50 -11.37
C GLN A 289 -53.99 -11.36 -12.30
N ASP A 290 -54.73 -10.74 -13.25
CA ASP A 290 -55.78 -11.42 -14.01
C ASP A 290 -55.33 -11.83 -15.42
N SER A 291 -54.48 -11.04 -16.14
CA SER A 291 -54.44 -11.18 -17.59
C SER A 291 -53.11 -10.86 -18.30
N ILE A 292 -52.23 -10.06 -17.71
CA ILE A 292 -50.98 -9.62 -18.38
C ILE A 292 -49.77 -9.88 -17.54
N SER A 293 -48.62 -10.07 -18.18
CA SER A 293 -47.34 -10.17 -17.48
C SER A 293 -46.91 -8.83 -16.89
N PHE A 294 -46.03 -8.88 -15.86
CA PHE A 294 -45.48 -7.67 -15.28
C PHE A 294 -44.69 -6.85 -16.32
N GLU A 295 -43.96 -7.49 -17.20
CA GLU A 295 -43.14 -6.89 -18.26
C GLU A 295 -44.02 -6.19 -19.33
N GLU A 296 -45.17 -6.78 -19.65
CA GLU A 296 -46.17 -6.13 -20.52
C GLU A 296 -46.79 -4.92 -19.86
N ALA A 297 -47.13 -5.01 -18.57
CA ALA A 297 -47.67 -3.89 -17.79
C ALA A 297 -46.66 -2.74 -17.71
N VAL A 298 -45.35 -3.02 -17.53
CA VAL A 298 -44.28 -2.03 -17.57
C VAL A 298 -44.32 -1.24 -18.87
N LYS A 299 -44.30 -1.93 -20.01
CA LYS A 299 -44.26 -1.31 -21.35
C LYS A 299 -45.47 -0.46 -21.64
N GLN A 300 -46.64 -0.90 -21.16
CA GLN A 300 -47.92 -0.23 -21.47
C GLN A 300 -48.21 0.94 -20.52
N TYR A 301 -47.83 0.84 -19.24
CA TYR A 301 -48.40 1.73 -18.21
C TYR A 301 -47.35 2.48 -17.37
N SER A 302 -46.07 2.03 -17.35
CA SER A 302 -45.04 2.71 -16.53
C SER A 302 -44.71 4.09 -17.09
N GLU A 303 -44.78 5.09 -16.20
CA GLU A 303 -44.38 6.45 -16.50
C GLU A 303 -42.86 6.68 -16.34
N ASP A 304 -42.11 5.73 -15.76
CA ASP A 304 -40.65 5.75 -15.76
C ASP A 304 -40.09 5.23 -17.12
N ARG A 305 -39.93 6.17 -18.04
CA ARG A 305 -39.37 5.89 -19.37
C ARG A 305 -37.95 5.37 -19.32
N GLY A 306 -37.19 5.71 -18.29
CA GLY A 306 -35.79 5.31 -18.13
C GLY A 306 -35.62 3.82 -17.86
N SER A 307 -36.54 3.21 -17.12
CA SER A 307 -36.52 1.77 -16.82
C SER A 307 -37.43 0.95 -17.72
N ALA A 308 -38.49 1.55 -18.31
CA ALA A 308 -39.50 0.84 -19.12
C ALA A 308 -38.89 0.06 -20.30
N SER A 309 -37.85 0.58 -20.95
CA SER A 309 -37.15 -0.08 -22.05
C SER A 309 -36.34 -1.32 -21.61
N ARG A 310 -36.16 -1.50 -20.31
CA ARG A 310 -35.47 -2.62 -19.66
C ARG A 310 -36.42 -3.41 -18.77
N ASP A 311 -37.67 -3.56 -19.18
CA ASP A 311 -38.72 -4.26 -18.44
C ASP A 311 -38.92 -3.75 -17.01
N GLY A 312 -38.71 -2.45 -16.79
CA GLY A 312 -38.84 -1.77 -15.48
C GLY A 312 -37.64 -1.98 -14.54
N LYS A 313 -36.56 -2.63 -14.98
CA LYS A 313 -35.39 -2.94 -14.13
C LYS A 313 -34.64 -1.69 -13.76
N LEU A 314 -34.44 -1.51 -12.45
CA LEU A 314 -33.55 -0.50 -11.87
C LEU A 314 -32.10 -1.05 -11.79
N SER A 315 -31.13 -0.16 -11.77
CA SER A 315 -29.77 -0.54 -11.45
C SER A 315 -29.72 -1.12 -10.04
N LYS A 316 -28.89 -2.13 -9.79
CA LYS A 316 -28.68 -2.69 -8.44
C LYS A 316 -28.34 -1.55 -7.46
N PHE A 317 -28.95 -1.59 -6.29
CA PHE A 317 -28.76 -0.58 -5.25
C PHE A 317 -28.70 -1.20 -3.85
N THR A 318 -28.19 -0.43 -2.89
CA THR A 318 -28.22 -0.74 -1.45
C THR A 318 -29.31 0.09 -0.78
N VAL A 319 -29.69 -0.28 0.45
CA VAL A 319 -30.82 0.34 1.18
C VAL A 319 -30.73 1.86 1.32
N ASN A 320 -29.52 2.44 1.32
CA ASN A 320 -29.28 3.89 1.41
C ASN A 320 -29.45 4.65 0.08
N ARG A 321 -29.75 3.94 -1.02
CA ARG A 321 -29.89 4.51 -2.37
C ARG A 321 -31.32 4.53 -2.89
N ILE A 322 -32.26 4.13 -2.07
CA ILE A 322 -33.68 4.07 -2.39
C ILE A 322 -34.53 4.59 -1.21
N VAL A 323 -35.74 5.00 -1.48
CA VAL A 323 -36.65 5.50 -0.43
C VAL A 323 -37.07 4.38 0.52
N PRO A 324 -37.32 4.69 1.81
CA PRO A 324 -37.61 3.69 2.84
C PRO A 324 -38.74 2.75 2.49
N GLU A 325 -39.79 3.24 1.81
CA GLU A 325 -40.99 2.48 1.46
C GLU A 325 -40.65 1.28 0.49
N PHE A 326 -39.64 1.46 -0.38
CA PHE A 326 -39.12 0.37 -1.20
C PHE A 326 -38.45 -0.70 -0.34
N VAL A 327 -37.57 -0.27 0.60
CA VAL A 327 -36.87 -1.17 1.51
C VAL A 327 -37.88 -1.95 2.36
N GLU A 328 -38.86 -1.28 2.95
CA GLU A 328 -39.91 -1.90 3.76
C GLU A 328 -40.73 -2.92 2.97
N THR A 329 -40.96 -2.64 1.69
CA THR A 329 -41.69 -3.53 0.80
C THR A 329 -40.84 -4.75 0.45
N VAL A 330 -39.60 -4.55 -0.02
CA VAL A 330 -38.68 -5.61 -0.43
C VAL A 330 -38.34 -6.56 0.72
N LYS A 331 -38.22 -6.05 1.96
CA LYS A 331 -37.98 -6.87 3.18
C LYS A 331 -39.04 -7.96 3.40
N LYS A 332 -40.24 -7.79 2.86
CA LYS A 332 -41.39 -8.69 3.01
C LYS A 332 -41.62 -9.57 1.78
N MET A 333 -40.77 -9.48 0.77
CA MET A 333 -40.94 -10.17 -0.50
C MET A 333 -39.89 -11.25 -0.71
N GLU A 334 -40.27 -12.28 -1.44
CA GLU A 334 -39.38 -13.28 -1.97
C GLU A 334 -39.05 -12.97 -3.45
N PRO A 335 -37.88 -13.38 -3.94
CA PRO A 335 -37.53 -13.22 -5.36
C PRO A 335 -38.62 -13.77 -6.30
N GLY A 336 -38.99 -12.98 -7.29
CA GLY A 336 -40.07 -13.24 -8.24
C GLY A 336 -41.44 -12.68 -7.84
N GLN A 337 -41.63 -12.31 -6.59
CA GLN A 337 -42.90 -11.73 -6.14
C GLN A 337 -43.10 -10.29 -6.63
N VAL A 338 -44.40 -9.93 -6.81
CA VAL A 338 -44.85 -8.58 -7.20
C VAL A 338 -45.62 -7.97 -6.03
N SER A 339 -45.24 -6.78 -5.62
CA SER A 339 -45.90 -6.06 -4.52
C SER A 339 -47.27 -5.53 -4.89
N LYS A 340 -48.09 -5.28 -3.89
CA LYS A 340 -49.23 -4.33 -4.02
C LYS A 340 -48.68 -2.92 -4.35
N PRO A 341 -49.54 -1.99 -4.83
CA PRO A 341 -49.16 -0.60 -5.00
C PRO A 341 -48.56 0.01 -3.73
N VAL A 342 -47.43 0.64 -3.86
CA VAL A 342 -46.66 1.30 -2.77
C VAL A 342 -46.61 2.78 -3.03
N ARG A 343 -47.05 3.60 -2.08
CA ARG A 343 -46.98 5.06 -2.14
C ARG A 343 -45.58 5.52 -1.68
N THR A 344 -44.95 6.37 -2.46
CA THR A 344 -43.72 7.10 -2.08
C THR A 344 -43.91 8.59 -2.30
N MET A 345 -42.96 9.41 -1.88
CA MET A 345 -42.98 10.85 -2.16
C MET A 345 -43.02 11.20 -3.66
N TYR A 346 -42.63 10.27 -4.55
CA TYR A 346 -42.60 10.49 -6.01
C TYR A 346 -43.88 10.06 -6.71
N GLY A 347 -44.66 9.16 -6.13
CA GLY A 347 -45.83 8.58 -6.75
C GLY A 347 -46.14 7.19 -6.24
N PHE A 348 -46.78 6.39 -7.07
CA PHE A 348 -47.12 5.01 -6.79
C PHE A 348 -46.28 4.06 -7.57
N HIS A 349 -45.89 2.94 -6.96
CA HIS A 349 -45.06 1.92 -7.54
C HIS A 349 -45.67 0.53 -7.34
N ILE A 350 -45.56 -0.35 -8.35
CA ILE A 350 -45.67 -1.79 -8.17
C ILE A 350 -44.25 -2.34 -8.37
N ILE A 351 -43.74 -3.07 -7.38
CA ILE A 351 -42.36 -3.51 -7.30
C ILE A 351 -42.31 -5.03 -7.54
N LYS A 352 -41.50 -5.49 -8.47
CA LYS A 352 -41.12 -6.90 -8.63
C LYS A 352 -39.71 -7.12 -8.08
N LEU A 353 -39.58 -7.93 -7.06
CA LEU A 353 -38.27 -8.32 -6.55
C LEU A 353 -37.62 -9.32 -7.47
N ILE A 354 -36.46 -8.99 -8.03
CA ILE A 354 -35.67 -9.89 -8.89
C ILE A 354 -34.72 -10.71 -8.06
N GLY A 355 -34.00 -10.07 -7.15
CA GLY A 355 -33.06 -10.75 -6.27
C GLY A 355 -32.49 -9.87 -5.18
N VAL A 356 -31.89 -10.52 -4.19
CA VAL A 356 -31.19 -9.91 -3.08
C VAL A 356 -29.86 -10.66 -2.90
N GLU A 357 -28.77 -9.92 -2.96
CA GLU A 357 -27.43 -10.45 -2.73
C GLU A 357 -26.93 -10.00 -1.35
N ARG A 358 -27.11 -10.86 -0.36
CA ARG A 358 -26.74 -10.59 1.03
C ARG A 358 -25.22 -10.60 1.22
N PRO A 359 -24.68 -9.91 2.27
CA PRO A 359 -23.26 -9.96 2.58
C PRO A 359 -22.74 -11.40 2.75
N GLY A 360 -21.55 -11.66 2.21
CA GLY A 360 -20.89 -12.95 2.29
C GLY A 360 -20.27 -13.23 3.68
N SER A 361 -19.50 -14.33 3.77
CA SER A 361 -18.77 -14.67 4.99
C SER A 361 -17.66 -13.66 5.30
N PHE A 362 -17.19 -13.63 6.55
CA PHE A 362 -16.09 -12.74 6.95
C PHE A 362 -14.85 -12.90 6.05
N GLU A 363 -14.48 -14.13 5.72
CA GLU A 363 -13.29 -14.38 4.90
C GLU A 363 -13.45 -13.86 3.46
N THR A 364 -14.65 -13.95 2.89
CA THR A 364 -14.92 -13.41 1.54
C THR A 364 -14.94 -11.88 1.52
N GLU A 365 -15.41 -11.25 2.60
CA GLU A 365 -15.55 -9.80 2.71
C GLU A 365 -14.29 -9.07 3.21
N LYS A 366 -13.39 -9.81 3.86
CA LYS A 366 -12.23 -9.28 4.59
C LYS A 366 -11.33 -8.35 3.77
N ALA A 367 -11.03 -8.72 2.54
CA ALA A 367 -10.17 -7.90 1.67
C ALA A 367 -10.82 -6.56 1.30
N ALA A 368 -12.09 -6.60 0.89
CA ALA A 368 -12.86 -5.41 0.54
C ALA A 368 -13.08 -4.48 1.75
N LEU A 369 -13.35 -5.06 2.93
CA LEU A 369 -13.50 -4.31 4.17
C LEU A 369 -12.18 -3.62 4.57
N LYS A 370 -11.05 -4.32 4.50
CA LYS A 370 -9.72 -3.72 4.77
C LYS A 370 -9.45 -2.53 3.85
N GLU A 371 -9.74 -2.67 2.57
CA GLU A 371 -9.56 -1.56 1.62
C GLU A 371 -10.46 -0.37 1.96
N ARG A 372 -11.74 -0.60 2.28
CA ARG A 372 -12.67 0.47 2.67
C ARG A 372 -12.24 1.15 3.97
N ILE A 373 -11.85 0.37 5.00
CA ILE A 373 -11.35 0.91 6.27
C ILE A 373 -10.14 1.81 6.04
N SER A 374 -9.20 1.43 5.17
CA SER A 374 -7.99 2.22 4.91
C SER A 374 -8.26 3.62 4.34
N LYS A 375 -9.42 3.80 3.68
CA LYS A 375 -9.87 5.07 3.09
C LYS A 375 -10.87 5.83 3.99
N ASP A 376 -11.32 5.21 5.06
CA ASP A 376 -12.32 5.73 5.98
C ASP A 376 -11.66 6.45 7.19
N ALA A 377 -12.40 7.38 7.82
CA ALA A 377 -11.93 8.10 9.00
C ALA A 377 -11.55 7.17 10.17
N ARG A 378 -12.17 5.98 10.28
CA ARG A 378 -11.84 4.97 11.30
C ARG A 378 -10.41 4.43 11.22
N SER A 379 -9.75 4.52 10.05
CA SER A 379 -8.35 4.13 9.91
C SER A 379 -7.41 4.88 10.86
N LYS A 380 -7.79 6.11 11.23
CA LYS A 380 -7.02 6.94 12.17
C LYS A 380 -7.18 6.49 13.63
N LYS A 381 -8.20 5.67 13.93
CA LYS A 381 -8.51 5.24 15.31
C LYS A 381 -7.37 4.45 15.95
N SER A 382 -6.72 3.58 15.17
CA SER A 382 -5.56 2.82 15.62
C SER A 382 -4.40 3.75 16.00
N GLU A 383 -4.12 4.77 15.20
CA GLU A 383 -3.10 5.78 15.50
C GLU A 383 -3.48 6.64 16.72
N GLU A 384 -4.74 7.05 16.83
CA GLU A 384 -5.25 7.82 17.99
C GLU A 384 -5.05 7.06 19.29
N VAL A 385 -5.37 5.77 19.33
CA VAL A 385 -5.17 4.91 20.51
C VAL A 385 -3.68 4.86 20.89
N VAL A 386 -2.78 4.72 19.93
CA VAL A 386 -1.34 4.73 20.17
C VAL A 386 -0.89 6.10 20.71
N ILE A 387 -1.35 7.21 20.13
CA ILE A 387 -1.03 8.56 20.61
C ILE A 387 -1.50 8.77 22.06
N ASP A 388 -2.72 8.32 22.38
CA ASP A 388 -3.25 8.43 23.74
C ASP A 388 -2.47 7.55 24.72
N GLN A 389 -2.03 6.36 24.30
CA GLN A 389 -1.14 5.52 25.11
C GLN A 389 0.21 6.21 25.35
N ILE A 390 0.82 6.81 24.31
CA ILE A 390 2.07 7.59 24.45
C ILE A 390 1.88 8.75 25.44
N LYS A 391 0.77 9.50 25.32
CA LYS A 391 0.45 10.60 26.26
C LYS A 391 0.37 10.10 27.70
N LYS A 392 -0.29 8.96 27.91
CA LYS A 392 -0.45 8.32 29.22
C LYS A 392 0.91 7.90 29.80
N ASP A 393 1.70 7.15 29.03
CA ASP A 393 3.00 6.59 29.44
C ASP A 393 4.03 7.69 29.70
N ALA A 394 4.04 8.72 28.83
CA ALA A 394 4.89 9.89 28.95
C ALA A 394 4.37 10.92 29.96
N LYS A 395 3.21 10.65 30.61
CA LYS A 395 2.57 11.59 31.54
C LYS A 395 2.41 12.98 30.92
N TYR A 396 1.80 13.04 29.74
CA TYR A 396 1.52 14.28 29.04
C TYR A 396 0.80 15.29 29.94
N LYS A 397 1.26 16.51 29.92
CA LYS A 397 0.63 17.62 30.69
C LYS A 397 0.68 18.89 29.87
N LEU A 398 -0.49 19.41 29.48
CA LEU A 398 -0.67 20.72 28.88
C LEU A 398 -0.60 21.81 29.95
N ASN A 399 -0.10 22.98 29.58
CA ASN A 399 -0.05 24.14 30.45
C ASN A 399 -1.08 25.18 29.99
N ASP A 400 -2.33 25.01 30.44
CA ASP A 400 -3.44 25.88 30.06
C ASP A 400 -3.22 27.35 30.39
N LYS A 401 -2.40 27.65 31.42
CA LYS A 401 -2.03 29.04 31.81
C LYS A 401 -1.19 29.75 30.75
N VAL A 402 -0.51 29.01 29.89
CA VAL A 402 0.29 29.53 28.76
C VAL A 402 -0.54 29.45 27.48
N VAL A 403 -1.20 28.31 27.25
CA VAL A 403 -1.94 28.05 26.02
C VAL A 403 -3.08 29.01 25.82
N GLY A 404 -3.99 29.17 26.81
CA GLY A 404 -5.19 30.01 26.67
C GLY A 404 -4.86 31.46 26.30
N PRO A 405 -4.05 32.18 27.10
CA PRO A 405 -3.67 33.54 26.74
C PRO A 405 -2.96 33.67 25.39
N PHE A 406 -2.12 32.70 25.04
CA PHE A 406 -1.45 32.70 23.73
C PHE A 406 -2.45 32.57 22.58
N MET A 407 -3.39 31.62 22.66
CA MET A 407 -4.41 31.41 21.62
C MET A 407 -5.28 32.66 21.41
N LEU A 408 -5.64 33.34 22.51
CA LEU A 408 -6.41 34.61 22.44
C LEU A 408 -5.60 35.78 21.86
N SER A 409 -4.26 35.71 21.85
CA SER A 409 -3.39 36.74 21.27
C SER A 409 -3.17 36.59 19.77
N LEU A 410 -3.61 35.46 19.17
CA LEU A 410 -3.45 35.20 17.73
C LEU A 410 -4.38 36.10 16.90
N ASP A 411 -3.85 36.61 15.81
CA ASP A 411 -4.56 37.49 14.88
C ASP A 411 -4.72 36.84 13.48
N THR A 412 -5.33 37.59 12.58
CA THR A 412 -5.63 37.13 11.21
C THR A 412 -4.42 36.78 10.37
N THR A 413 -3.20 37.18 10.76
CA THR A 413 -1.98 36.80 10.04
C THR A 413 -1.82 35.27 10.00
N LEU A 414 -2.24 34.57 11.04
CA LEU A 414 -2.21 33.11 11.10
C LEU A 414 -3.15 32.48 10.06
N THR A 415 -4.39 32.99 9.98
CA THR A 415 -5.38 32.47 8.99
C THR A 415 -5.09 32.92 7.55
N HIS A 416 -4.33 33.99 7.38
CA HIS A 416 -3.83 34.41 6.07
C HIS A 416 -2.55 33.69 5.63
N GLY A 417 -1.91 32.88 6.50
CA GLY A 417 -0.66 32.18 6.20
C GLY A 417 0.59 33.09 6.23
N THR A 418 0.54 34.17 6.99
CA THR A 418 1.61 35.18 7.08
C THR A 418 2.13 35.38 8.53
N PHE A 419 1.71 34.53 9.47
CA PHE A 419 2.17 34.57 10.85
C PHE A 419 3.70 34.41 10.94
N SER A 420 4.35 35.22 11.78
CA SER A 420 5.79 35.19 12.00
C SER A 420 6.13 34.74 13.42
N ALA A 421 7.05 33.79 13.54
CA ALA A 421 7.53 33.32 14.85
C ALA A 421 8.54 34.29 15.52
N LYS A 422 9.01 35.34 14.80
CA LYS A 422 10.11 36.22 15.30
C LYS A 422 9.83 36.81 16.69
N SER A 423 8.60 37.23 16.98
CA SER A 423 8.24 37.80 18.28
C SER A 423 8.26 36.79 19.43
N PHE A 424 8.38 35.52 19.12
CA PHE A 424 8.39 34.41 20.06
C PHE A 424 9.75 33.72 20.18
N GLU A 425 10.76 34.17 19.42
CA GLU A 425 12.13 33.65 19.52
C GLU A 425 12.67 33.79 20.95
N GLY A 426 13.27 32.72 21.46
CA GLY A 426 13.83 32.68 22.82
C GLY A 426 12.80 32.57 23.95
N ARG A 427 11.49 32.54 23.67
CA ARG A 427 10.47 32.32 24.73
C ARG A 427 10.59 30.90 25.27
N THR A 428 10.85 30.76 26.56
CA THR A 428 11.06 29.48 27.29
C THR A 428 9.80 29.01 28.03
N ASP A 429 8.67 29.71 27.86
CA ASP A 429 7.39 29.32 28.44
C ASP A 429 7.03 27.88 28.02
N LYS A 430 6.85 27.02 29.01
CA LYS A 430 6.55 25.59 28.76
C LYS A 430 5.11 25.45 28.35
N LEU A 431 4.89 25.00 27.12
CA LEU A 431 3.56 24.78 26.53
C LEU A 431 2.97 23.44 26.98
N PHE A 432 3.75 22.38 26.86
CA PHE A 432 3.44 21.05 27.40
C PHE A 432 4.68 20.24 27.70
N LYS A 433 4.47 19.08 28.32
CA LYS A 433 5.54 18.14 28.70
C LYS A 433 5.21 16.73 28.26
N LEU A 434 6.21 16.00 27.74
CA LEU A 434 6.19 14.56 27.48
C LEU A 434 7.40 13.92 28.17
N GLY A 435 7.17 13.09 29.17
CA GLY A 435 8.22 12.51 29.98
C GLY A 435 9.12 13.56 30.61
N LYS A 436 10.42 13.53 30.28
CA LYS A 436 11.40 14.53 30.75
C LYS A 436 11.51 15.75 29.82
N LYS A 437 11.00 15.66 28.58
CA LYS A 437 11.10 16.72 27.58
C LYS A 437 9.97 17.73 27.75
N SER A 438 10.33 19.02 27.80
CA SER A 438 9.38 20.14 27.76
C SER A 438 9.41 20.76 26.37
N TYR A 439 8.25 21.13 25.86
CA TYR A 439 8.06 21.84 24.59
C TYR A 439 7.65 23.27 24.90
N THR A 440 8.28 24.21 24.22
CA THR A 440 8.17 25.63 24.53
C THR A 440 7.22 26.36 23.57
N LEU A 441 6.80 27.55 23.96
CA LEU A 441 6.03 28.45 23.11
C LEU A 441 6.80 28.85 21.85
N SER A 442 8.12 29.05 21.95
CA SER A 442 8.99 29.36 20.81
C SER A 442 8.99 28.21 19.76
N GLU A 443 9.09 26.94 20.21
CA GLU A 443 9.03 25.78 19.32
C GLU A 443 7.68 25.68 18.63
N PHE A 444 6.58 25.95 19.36
CA PHE A 444 5.24 25.92 18.77
C PHE A 444 5.00 27.07 17.78
N ALA A 445 5.45 28.30 18.11
CA ALA A 445 5.36 29.44 17.19
C ALA A 445 6.13 29.15 15.87
N THR A 446 7.31 28.55 16.00
CA THR A 446 8.09 28.11 14.82
C THR A 446 7.34 27.05 14.01
N TYR A 447 6.71 26.09 14.69
CA TYR A 447 5.88 25.06 14.05
C TYR A 447 4.70 25.69 13.30
N MET A 448 3.97 26.63 13.94
CA MET A 448 2.86 27.35 13.30
C MET A 448 3.31 28.10 12.05
N ALA A 449 4.40 28.87 12.14
CA ALA A 449 4.92 29.62 10.99
C ALA A 449 5.29 28.74 9.81
N LYS A 450 5.76 27.51 10.07
CA LYS A 450 6.14 26.53 9.05
C LYS A 450 4.92 25.83 8.42
N ASN A 451 3.89 25.56 9.22
CA ASN A 451 2.76 24.68 8.84
C ASN A 451 1.45 25.43 8.57
N GLN A 452 1.46 26.76 8.71
CA GLN A 452 0.29 27.59 8.42
C GLN A 452 -0.04 27.59 6.93
N HIS A 453 -1.33 27.67 6.64
CA HIS A 453 -1.88 27.87 5.29
C HIS A 453 -3.08 28.82 5.38
N LYS A 454 -3.43 29.47 4.26
CA LYS A 454 -4.67 30.28 4.21
C LYS A 454 -5.88 29.43 4.62
N GLN A 455 -6.64 29.93 5.59
CA GLN A 455 -7.87 29.29 6.10
C GLN A 455 -9.05 30.25 5.90
N GLU A 456 -10.13 29.78 5.34
CA GLU A 456 -11.37 30.52 5.19
C GLU A 456 -12.41 30.01 6.19
N GLY A 457 -13.15 30.92 6.83
CA GLY A 457 -14.21 30.57 7.78
C GLY A 457 -13.74 30.05 9.14
N MET A 458 -12.44 30.18 9.48
CA MET A 458 -11.88 29.79 10.78
C MET A 458 -11.33 30.98 11.51
N THR A 459 -11.57 31.07 12.84
CA THR A 459 -10.95 32.11 13.67
C THR A 459 -9.47 31.81 13.90
N PRO A 460 -8.59 32.81 14.12
CA PRO A 460 -7.18 32.60 14.45
C PRO A 460 -6.99 31.69 15.67
N GLU A 461 -7.84 31.84 16.69
CA GLU A 461 -7.81 31.01 17.90
C GLU A 461 -8.09 29.53 17.57
N ALA A 462 -9.15 29.25 16.80
CA ALA A 462 -9.52 27.89 16.41
C ALA A 462 -8.40 27.23 15.57
N TYR A 463 -7.82 27.99 14.64
CA TYR A 463 -6.70 27.51 13.85
C TYR A 463 -5.44 27.27 14.69
N GLY A 464 -5.18 28.12 15.68
CA GLY A 464 -4.11 27.91 16.67
C GLY A 464 -4.28 26.60 17.44
N TYR A 465 -5.49 26.29 17.93
CA TYR A 465 -5.78 25.01 18.61
C TYR A 465 -5.64 23.81 17.66
N LYS A 466 -6.04 23.92 16.41
CA LYS A 466 -5.81 22.87 15.41
C LYS A 466 -4.32 22.59 15.24
N LEU A 467 -3.50 23.61 15.02
CA LEU A 467 -2.05 23.46 14.88
C LEU A 467 -1.40 22.94 16.17
N LEU A 468 -1.94 23.31 17.36
CA LEU A 468 -1.47 22.75 18.62
C LEU A 468 -1.71 21.25 18.71
N ASN A 469 -2.89 20.79 18.32
CA ASN A 469 -3.22 19.35 18.33
C ASN A 469 -2.30 18.57 17.38
N GLU A 470 -2.03 19.12 16.18
CA GLU A 470 -1.09 18.54 15.22
C GLU A 470 0.34 18.52 15.79
N PHE A 471 0.80 19.61 16.38
CA PHE A 471 2.12 19.72 17.03
C PHE A 471 2.29 18.72 18.19
N VAL A 472 1.27 18.57 19.04
CA VAL A 472 1.28 17.58 20.13
C VAL A 472 1.33 16.16 19.56
N LYS A 473 0.55 15.86 18.52
CA LYS A 473 0.55 14.54 17.84
C LYS A 473 1.92 14.22 17.28
N GLU A 474 2.51 15.12 16.51
CA GLU A 474 3.84 14.93 15.92
C GLU A 474 4.92 14.81 17.01
N SER A 475 4.80 15.60 18.09
CA SER A 475 5.71 15.53 19.23
C SER A 475 5.62 14.18 19.97
N CYS A 476 4.41 13.60 20.10
CA CYS A 476 4.22 12.27 20.67
C CYS A 476 4.90 11.20 19.80
N ILE A 477 4.68 11.26 18.48
CA ILE A 477 5.31 10.32 17.52
C ILE A 477 6.83 10.45 17.58
N ALA A 478 7.36 11.67 17.54
CA ALA A 478 8.80 11.90 17.62
C ALA A 478 9.40 11.41 18.95
N TYR A 479 8.74 11.71 20.07
CA TYR A 479 9.15 11.25 21.41
C TYR A 479 9.21 9.72 21.48
N GLU A 480 8.20 9.03 21.00
CA GLU A 480 8.15 7.56 20.99
C GLU A 480 9.17 6.98 20.04
N ASN A 481 9.31 7.58 18.85
CA ASN A 481 10.30 7.17 17.85
C ASN A 481 11.72 7.20 18.42
N ASP A 482 12.06 8.21 19.24
CA ASP A 482 13.36 8.30 19.92
C ASP A 482 13.58 7.23 21.00
N GLN A 483 12.52 6.54 21.41
CA GLN A 483 12.57 5.47 22.41
C GLN A 483 12.54 4.06 21.82
N LEU A 484 12.26 3.91 20.49
CA LEU A 484 12.02 2.61 19.88
C LEU A 484 13.18 1.63 20.07
N GLU A 485 14.43 2.06 19.88
CA GLU A 485 15.59 1.17 20.07
C GLU A 485 15.77 0.74 21.53
N LYS A 486 15.31 1.54 22.49
CA LYS A 486 15.39 1.19 23.92
C LYS A 486 14.26 0.28 24.34
N LYS A 487 13.06 0.48 23.78
CA LYS A 487 11.86 -0.30 24.10
C LYS A 487 11.79 -1.64 23.38
N TYR A 488 12.33 -1.68 22.15
CA TYR A 488 12.20 -2.81 21.23
C TYR A 488 13.58 -3.26 20.72
N PRO A 489 14.18 -4.28 21.35
CA PRO A 489 15.50 -4.81 20.93
C PRO A 489 15.54 -5.26 19.46
N GLU A 490 14.42 -5.79 18.94
CA GLU A 490 14.28 -6.18 17.56
C GLU A 490 14.36 -4.99 16.60
N PHE A 491 13.77 -3.84 16.96
CA PHE A 491 13.91 -2.61 16.19
C PHE A 491 15.35 -2.09 16.20
N ALA A 492 16.02 -2.16 17.38
CA ALA A 492 17.42 -1.79 17.48
C ALA A 492 18.33 -2.65 16.60
N ALA A 493 18.07 -3.97 16.57
CA ALA A 493 18.81 -4.89 15.72
C ALA A 493 18.59 -4.59 14.23
N LEU A 494 17.34 -4.35 13.83
CA LEU A 494 16.97 -4.01 12.46
C LEU A 494 17.62 -2.68 12.01
N MET A 495 17.57 -1.65 12.84
CA MET A 495 18.23 -0.37 12.54
C MET A 495 19.74 -0.48 12.41
N ARG A 496 20.39 -1.34 13.23
CA ARG A 496 21.82 -1.66 13.09
C ARG A 496 22.13 -2.31 11.76
N GLU A 497 21.32 -3.29 11.36
CA GLU A 497 21.49 -4.00 10.09
C GLU A 497 21.39 -3.04 8.88
N TYR A 498 20.37 -2.19 8.86
CA TYR A 498 20.24 -1.20 7.79
C TYR A 498 21.39 -0.20 7.76
N ARG A 499 21.80 0.31 8.94
CA ARG A 499 22.95 1.21 9.05
C ARG A 499 24.23 0.56 8.50
N ASP A 500 24.51 -0.65 8.96
CA ASP A 500 25.74 -1.37 8.59
C ASP A 500 25.67 -1.81 7.12
N GLY A 501 24.48 -2.13 6.58
CA GLY A 501 24.26 -2.44 5.18
C GLY A 501 24.52 -1.26 4.24
N ILE A 502 24.02 -0.06 4.57
CA ILE A 502 24.30 1.17 3.78
C ILE A 502 25.80 1.46 3.77
N LEU A 503 26.46 1.41 4.95
CA LEU A 503 27.89 1.63 5.06
C LEU A 503 28.70 0.64 4.24
N LEU A 504 28.32 -0.65 4.29
CA LEU A 504 28.98 -1.68 3.51
C LEU A 504 28.83 -1.42 2.01
N PHE A 505 27.60 -1.14 1.54
CA PHE A 505 27.31 -0.90 0.13
C PHE A 505 28.13 0.27 -0.42
N ASP A 506 28.07 1.41 0.26
CA ASP A 506 28.79 2.62 -0.15
C ASP A 506 30.32 2.44 -0.18
N LEU A 507 30.85 1.67 0.79
CA LEU A 507 32.27 1.41 0.83
C LEU A 507 32.73 0.38 -0.22
N MET A 508 31.93 -0.67 -0.45
CA MET A 508 32.17 -1.65 -1.51
C MET A 508 32.13 -1.02 -2.89
N ASP A 509 31.16 -0.12 -3.13
CA ASP A 509 31.09 0.62 -4.40
C ASP A 509 32.36 1.41 -4.66
N LYS A 510 32.84 2.15 -3.65
CA LYS A 510 34.04 2.99 -3.77
C LYS A 510 35.34 2.21 -3.87
N LYS A 511 35.48 1.12 -3.11
CA LYS A 511 36.72 0.36 -2.97
C LYS A 511 36.87 -0.80 -3.96
N VAL A 512 35.73 -1.35 -4.43
CA VAL A 512 35.74 -2.56 -5.22
C VAL A 512 35.00 -2.36 -6.55
N TRP A 513 33.70 -2.09 -6.53
CA TRP A 513 32.87 -2.19 -7.72
C TRP A 513 33.15 -1.08 -8.75
N THR A 514 32.90 0.17 -8.36
CA THR A 514 33.20 1.33 -9.23
C THR A 514 34.71 1.49 -9.46
N TYR A 515 35.54 1.13 -8.47
CA TYR A 515 36.99 1.16 -8.61
C TYR A 515 37.46 0.21 -9.70
N ALA A 516 37.06 -1.06 -9.67
CA ALA A 516 37.45 -2.06 -10.68
C ALA A 516 37.09 -1.68 -12.12
N VAL A 517 35.97 -0.99 -12.28
CA VAL A 517 35.50 -0.50 -13.60
C VAL A 517 36.36 0.67 -14.10
N LYS A 518 36.84 1.53 -13.18
CA LYS A 518 37.63 2.72 -13.51
C LYS A 518 39.12 2.43 -13.66
N ASP A 519 39.63 1.43 -12.92
CA ASP A 519 41.04 1.02 -12.95
C ASP A 519 41.36 0.14 -14.13
N THR A 520 41.45 0.74 -15.31
CA THR A 520 41.72 0.07 -16.57
C THR A 520 43.14 -0.55 -16.61
N ALA A 521 44.11 0.04 -15.90
CA ALA A 521 45.47 -0.44 -15.81
C ALA A 521 45.54 -1.70 -14.92
N GLY A 522 44.92 -1.65 -13.74
CA GLY A 522 44.84 -2.80 -12.82
C GLY A 522 44.08 -3.99 -13.45
N LEU A 523 42.94 -3.70 -14.11
CA LEU A 523 42.15 -4.71 -14.81
C LEU A 523 43.02 -5.41 -15.93
N ARG A 524 43.79 -4.65 -16.70
CA ARG A 524 44.66 -5.20 -17.74
C ARG A 524 45.80 -6.04 -17.14
N ASN A 525 46.42 -5.58 -16.06
CA ASN A 525 47.45 -6.33 -15.36
C ASN A 525 46.93 -7.66 -14.79
N PHE A 526 45.73 -7.58 -14.16
CA PHE A 526 45.05 -8.78 -13.64
C PHE A 526 44.75 -9.78 -14.76
N TYR A 527 44.24 -9.33 -15.91
CA TYR A 527 43.97 -10.15 -17.07
C TYR A 527 45.28 -10.80 -17.57
N ASN A 528 46.35 -10.03 -17.72
CA ASN A 528 47.64 -10.54 -18.24
C ASN A 528 48.24 -11.66 -17.35
N GLN A 529 48.01 -11.58 -16.03
CA GLN A 529 48.43 -12.59 -15.06
C GLN A 529 47.51 -13.82 -15.03
N ASN A 530 46.32 -13.74 -15.57
CA ASN A 530 45.28 -14.77 -15.48
C ASN A 530 44.72 -15.18 -16.85
N THR A 531 45.40 -14.89 -17.96
CA THR A 531 44.93 -15.17 -19.33
C THR A 531 44.52 -16.63 -19.56
N ASN A 532 45.16 -17.56 -18.89
CA ASN A 532 44.86 -19.01 -18.95
C ASN A 532 43.48 -19.36 -18.35
N LYS A 533 42.88 -18.50 -17.59
CA LYS A 533 41.51 -18.69 -17.08
C LYS A 533 40.44 -18.29 -18.09
N TYR A 534 40.77 -17.44 -19.04
CA TYR A 534 39.85 -16.86 -20.02
C TYR A 534 40.14 -17.39 -21.42
N MET A 535 39.93 -18.68 -21.61
CA MET A 535 40.23 -19.34 -22.86
C MET A 535 38.96 -19.55 -23.70
N TRP A 536 39.09 -19.35 -24.98
CA TRP A 536 38.20 -19.97 -25.93
C TRP A 536 38.61 -21.45 -26.05
N GLY A 537 37.64 -22.34 -26.14
CA GLY A 537 37.88 -23.71 -26.60
C GLY A 537 38.28 -23.76 -28.06
N GLU A 538 38.36 -24.96 -28.66
CA GLU A 538 38.47 -25.11 -30.09
C GLU A 538 37.22 -24.51 -30.75
N ARG A 539 37.41 -23.67 -31.76
CA ARG A 539 36.33 -22.98 -32.49
C ARG A 539 36.48 -23.16 -33.99
N VAL A 540 35.35 -23.02 -34.68
CA VAL A 540 35.38 -22.91 -36.14
C VAL A 540 34.89 -21.52 -36.57
N ASP A 541 35.63 -20.91 -37.48
CA ASP A 541 35.14 -19.79 -38.28
C ASP A 541 34.30 -20.38 -39.41
N ALA A 542 33.00 -20.25 -39.31
CA ALA A 542 32.04 -20.89 -40.19
C ALA A 542 30.88 -19.98 -40.58
N THR A 543 30.26 -20.31 -41.70
CA THR A 543 29.01 -19.69 -42.11
C THR A 543 27.94 -20.77 -42.37
N LEU A 544 26.78 -20.57 -41.79
CA LEU A 544 25.60 -21.38 -42.06
C LEU A 544 24.76 -20.70 -43.12
N PHE A 545 24.38 -21.48 -44.15
CA PHE A 545 23.44 -21.05 -45.18
C PHE A 545 22.20 -21.91 -45.02
N THR A 546 21.12 -21.34 -44.48
CA THR A 546 19.85 -22.02 -44.28
C THR A 546 18.97 -21.81 -45.53
N ILE A 547 18.61 -22.90 -46.19
CA ILE A 547 17.89 -22.91 -47.46
C ILE A 547 16.52 -23.56 -47.27
N THR A 548 15.46 -22.81 -47.48
CA THR A 548 14.10 -23.28 -47.28
C THR A 548 13.47 -23.91 -48.52
N LYS A 549 14.09 -23.78 -49.70
CA LYS A 549 13.61 -24.37 -50.94
C LYS A 549 14.59 -25.45 -51.43
N ALA A 550 14.10 -26.66 -51.57
CA ALA A 550 14.92 -27.80 -51.94
C ALA A 550 15.57 -27.70 -53.34
N ASP A 551 14.90 -27.05 -54.29
CA ASP A 551 15.36 -26.84 -55.67
C ASP A 551 16.49 -25.77 -55.77
N GLU A 552 16.75 -25.01 -54.72
CA GLU A 552 17.81 -24.02 -54.66
C GLU A 552 19.14 -24.58 -54.06
N VAL A 553 19.13 -25.76 -53.44
CA VAL A 553 20.24 -26.31 -52.70
C VAL A 553 21.47 -26.48 -53.55
N ASP A 554 21.39 -27.10 -54.72
CA ASP A 554 22.55 -27.34 -55.58
C ASP A 554 23.13 -26.04 -56.14
N LYS A 555 22.29 -25.06 -56.45
CA LYS A 555 22.72 -23.74 -56.91
C LYS A 555 23.48 -22.97 -55.80
N VAL A 556 22.92 -22.96 -54.57
CA VAL A 556 23.55 -22.34 -53.42
C VAL A 556 24.89 -23.03 -53.11
N LYS A 557 24.94 -24.37 -53.15
CA LYS A 557 26.15 -25.13 -52.92
C LYS A 557 27.25 -24.75 -53.92
N HIS A 558 26.93 -24.67 -55.22
CA HIS A 558 27.89 -24.29 -56.25
C HIS A 558 28.42 -22.86 -56.02
N LEU A 559 27.59 -21.91 -55.65
CA LEU A 559 27.98 -20.54 -55.33
C LEU A 559 28.87 -20.48 -54.09
N VAL A 560 28.57 -21.22 -53.04
CA VAL A 560 29.35 -21.30 -51.79
C VAL A 560 30.70 -21.96 -52.04
N GLU A 561 30.81 -22.92 -52.98
CA GLU A 561 32.09 -23.55 -53.39
C GLU A 561 32.95 -22.68 -54.28
N SER A 562 32.33 -21.89 -55.19
CA SER A 562 33.05 -21.15 -56.23
C SER A 562 33.47 -19.75 -55.85
N LEU A 563 32.79 -19.10 -54.88
CA LEU A 563 33.06 -17.70 -54.50
C LEU A 563 34.00 -17.60 -53.29
N PRO A 564 34.87 -16.56 -53.28
CA PRO A 564 35.99 -16.46 -52.33
C PRO A 564 35.55 -16.15 -50.90
N ASP A 565 34.49 -15.38 -50.71
CA ASP A 565 34.06 -14.88 -49.41
C ASP A 565 32.51 -14.71 -49.28
N ASP A 566 32.03 -14.61 -48.04
CA ASP A 566 30.60 -14.50 -47.74
C ASP A 566 29.96 -13.24 -48.33
N GLY A 567 30.72 -12.16 -48.52
CA GLY A 567 30.22 -10.93 -49.12
C GLY A 567 29.94 -11.08 -50.62
N ALA A 568 30.84 -11.82 -51.33
CA ALA A 568 30.63 -12.17 -52.73
C ALA A 568 29.46 -13.15 -52.88
N ILE A 569 29.34 -14.13 -51.98
CA ILE A 569 28.23 -15.07 -51.93
C ILE A 569 26.88 -14.33 -51.69
N ALA A 570 26.83 -13.43 -50.70
CA ALA A 570 25.60 -12.66 -50.41
C ALA A 570 25.15 -11.79 -51.61
N LYS A 571 26.11 -11.12 -52.27
CA LYS A 571 25.82 -10.33 -53.49
C LYS A 571 25.30 -11.21 -54.62
N SER A 572 25.81 -12.39 -54.78
CA SER A 572 25.35 -13.35 -55.78
C SER A 572 23.93 -13.83 -55.48
N PHE A 573 23.57 -14.03 -54.22
CA PHE A 573 22.21 -14.36 -53.82
C PHE A 573 21.21 -13.29 -54.18
N ASP A 574 21.56 -12.01 -54.00
CA ASP A 574 20.74 -10.87 -54.41
C ASP A 574 20.53 -10.82 -55.93
N GLN A 575 21.59 -11.05 -56.72
CA GLN A 575 21.56 -11.11 -58.18
C GLN A 575 20.71 -12.24 -58.71
N ASP A 576 20.84 -13.39 -58.09
CA ASP A 576 20.12 -14.63 -58.49
C ASP A 576 18.76 -14.80 -57.88
N SER A 577 18.23 -13.79 -57.18
CA SER A 577 16.93 -13.78 -56.53
C SER A 577 16.74 -14.88 -55.46
N LEU A 578 17.85 -15.36 -54.85
CA LEU A 578 17.85 -16.40 -53.80
C LEU A 578 17.45 -15.84 -52.42
N LYS A 579 16.34 -15.14 -52.35
CA LYS A 579 15.85 -14.48 -51.09
C LYS A 579 15.44 -15.51 -50.00
N SER A 580 15.36 -16.78 -50.33
CA SER A 580 15.01 -17.86 -49.39
C SER A 580 16.23 -18.34 -48.58
N VAL A 581 17.43 -17.85 -48.83
CA VAL A 581 18.65 -18.25 -48.16
C VAL A 581 19.03 -17.29 -47.05
N ARG A 582 19.11 -17.80 -45.82
CA ARG A 582 19.63 -17.06 -44.68
C ARG A 582 21.10 -17.33 -44.46
N ILE A 583 21.91 -16.30 -44.37
CA ILE A 583 23.37 -16.38 -44.15
C ILE A 583 23.65 -16.02 -42.67
N GLN A 584 24.36 -16.87 -41.98
CA GLN A 584 24.77 -16.65 -40.59
C GLN A 584 26.26 -16.97 -40.43
N PRO A 585 27.15 -15.98 -40.64
CA PRO A 585 28.56 -16.13 -40.34
C PRO A 585 28.82 -16.01 -38.85
N GLY A 586 29.85 -16.71 -38.35
CA GLY A 586 30.22 -16.65 -36.94
C GLY A 586 31.42 -17.49 -36.59
N LYS A 587 31.88 -17.34 -35.35
CA LYS A 587 32.83 -18.24 -34.69
C LYS A 587 32.08 -19.04 -33.67
N PHE A 588 32.12 -20.37 -33.77
CA PHE A 588 31.30 -21.27 -32.98
C PHE A 588 32.21 -22.24 -32.19
N GLU A 589 31.90 -22.41 -30.91
CA GLU A 589 32.39 -23.50 -30.07
C GLU A 589 31.48 -24.74 -30.21
N ARG A 590 31.96 -25.89 -29.74
CA ARG A 590 31.12 -27.10 -29.65
C ARG A 590 29.95 -26.82 -28.66
N GLY A 591 28.74 -27.16 -29.10
CA GLY A 591 27.52 -26.89 -28.34
C GLY A 591 26.78 -25.61 -28.73
N ASP A 592 27.40 -24.68 -29.47
CA ASP A 592 26.76 -23.41 -29.87
C ASP A 592 25.68 -23.62 -30.94
N ASN A 593 25.89 -24.58 -31.84
CA ASN A 593 24.98 -24.84 -32.94
C ASN A 593 25.02 -26.32 -33.40
N ARG A 594 23.87 -27.00 -33.39
CA ARG A 594 23.73 -28.41 -33.73
C ARG A 594 24.29 -28.78 -35.13
N PHE A 595 24.15 -27.86 -36.10
CA PHE A 595 24.63 -28.09 -37.47
C PHE A 595 26.16 -27.93 -37.57
N ILE A 596 26.70 -27.01 -36.81
CA ILE A 596 28.15 -26.83 -36.64
C ILE A 596 28.75 -28.08 -35.96
N ASP A 597 28.10 -28.58 -34.92
CA ASP A 597 28.57 -29.76 -34.16
C ASP A 597 28.55 -31.04 -34.98
N ALA A 598 27.59 -31.17 -35.88
CA ALA A 598 27.45 -32.30 -36.77
C ALA A 598 28.38 -32.22 -38.01
N ALA A 599 28.99 -31.08 -38.29
CA ALA A 599 29.95 -30.92 -39.38
C ALA A 599 31.33 -31.45 -39.01
N GLU A 600 32.07 -31.91 -40.01
CA GLU A 600 33.50 -32.26 -39.82
C GLU A 600 34.32 -30.97 -39.65
N TRP A 601 34.96 -30.82 -38.48
CA TRP A 601 35.79 -29.65 -38.17
C TRP A 601 37.14 -29.74 -38.86
N LYS A 602 37.17 -29.27 -40.08
CA LYS A 602 38.34 -29.26 -40.95
C LYS A 602 38.39 -27.97 -41.76
N ASP A 603 39.56 -27.39 -41.93
CA ASP A 603 39.76 -26.19 -42.71
C ASP A 603 39.20 -26.33 -44.15
N ASN A 604 38.47 -25.33 -44.60
CA ASN A 604 37.86 -25.27 -45.93
C ASN A 604 36.87 -26.41 -46.23
N SER A 605 36.25 -26.98 -45.21
CA SER A 605 35.22 -28.03 -45.41
C SER A 605 33.82 -27.40 -45.65
N LEU A 606 33.00 -28.14 -46.43
CA LEU A 606 31.60 -27.84 -46.64
C LEU A 606 30.80 -29.10 -46.33
N SER A 607 29.80 -28.97 -45.48
CA SER A 607 28.83 -30.06 -45.20
C SER A 607 27.41 -29.61 -45.52
N VAL A 608 26.63 -30.58 -45.95
CA VAL A 608 25.19 -30.39 -46.25
C VAL A 608 24.40 -31.22 -45.26
N GLN A 609 23.47 -30.58 -44.55
CA GLN A 609 22.65 -31.25 -43.54
C GLN A 609 21.17 -30.88 -43.77
N HIS A 610 20.30 -31.87 -43.62
CA HIS A 610 18.85 -31.67 -43.76
C HIS A 610 18.16 -31.71 -42.40
N SER A 611 17.20 -30.85 -42.19
CA SER A 611 16.36 -30.85 -40.99
C SER A 611 14.97 -31.39 -41.39
N ASP A 612 14.69 -32.65 -41.05
CA ASP A 612 13.41 -33.27 -41.34
C ASP A 612 12.23 -32.63 -40.55
N VAL A 613 12.52 -32.05 -39.38
CA VAL A 613 11.51 -31.44 -38.53
C VAL A 613 11.05 -30.10 -39.09
N ASP A 614 11.98 -29.30 -39.61
CA ASP A 614 11.73 -27.90 -40.02
C ASP A 614 11.72 -27.77 -41.57
N ASN A 615 11.93 -28.87 -42.31
CA ASN A 615 11.92 -28.95 -43.75
C ASN A 615 12.81 -27.93 -44.48
N PHE A 616 14.07 -27.74 -43.98
CA PHE A 616 15.08 -26.91 -44.62
C PHE A 616 16.44 -27.65 -44.70
N THR A 617 17.28 -27.18 -45.61
CA THR A 617 18.65 -27.65 -45.72
C THR A 617 19.65 -26.58 -45.21
N VAL A 618 20.65 -26.99 -44.46
CA VAL A 618 21.74 -26.12 -44.00
C VAL A 618 23.07 -26.56 -44.63
N LEU A 619 23.70 -25.63 -45.34
CA LEU A 619 25.08 -25.78 -45.71
C LEU A 619 25.95 -25.12 -44.64
N VAL A 620 26.92 -25.87 -44.14
CA VAL A 620 27.91 -25.37 -43.17
C VAL A 620 29.24 -25.28 -43.87
N LYS A 621 29.71 -24.06 -44.13
CA LYS A 621 31.05 -23.79 -44.68
C LYS A 621 32.01 -23.45 -43.53
N ILE A 622 32.91 -24.36 -43.19
CA ILE A 622 33.96 -24.08 -42.22
C ILE A 622 35.17 -23.54 -42.99
N ARG A 623 35.57 -22.33 -42.68
CA ARG A 623 36.72 -21.67 -43.27
C ARG A 623 38.03 -22.07 -42.58
N LYS A 624 37.98 -22.08 -41.23
CA LYS A 624 39.14 -22.34 -40.42
C LYS A 624 38.77 -22.99 -39.10
N VAL A 625 39.52 -23.98 -38.70
CA VAL A 625 39.54 -24.53 -37.35
C VAL A 625 40.56 -23.74 -36.54
N MET A 626 40.11 -23.20 -35.40
CA MET A 626 40.92 -22.35 -34.54
C MET A 626 41.24 -23.11 -33.25
N ALA A 627 42.53 -23.32 -32.98
CA ALA A 627 42.96 -23.89 -31.71
C ALA A 627 42.53 -23.03 -30.51
N PRO A 628 42.41 -23.61 -29.31
CA PRO A 628 42.14 -22.86 -28.08
C PRO A 628 43.12 -21.69 -27.95
N GLN A 629 42.53 -20.51 -27.65
CA GLN A 629 43.32 -19.29 -27.50
C GLN A 629 42.69 -18.38 -26.43
N PRO A 630 43.45 -17.49 -25.79
CA PRO A 630 42.90 -16.54 -24.82
C PRO A 630 41.83 -15.66 -25.45
N LYS A 631 40.72 -15.47 -24.71
CA LYS A 631 39.72 -14.46 -25.03
C LYS A 631 40.34 -13.09 -24.86
N GLY A 632 40.14 -12.20 -25.81
CA GLY A 632 40.56 -10.81 -25.66
C GLY A 632 39.91 -10.13 -24.46
N LEU A 633 40.60 -9.15 -23.86
CA LEU A 633 40.05 -8.42 -22.69
C LEU A 633 38.64 -7.88 -22.95
N ASP A 634 38.38 -7.35 -24.14
CA ASP A 634 37.05 -6.81 -24.50
C ASP A 634 36.01 -7.92 -24.73
N GLU A 635 36.45 -9.10 -25.20
CA GLU A 635 35.57 -10.26 -25.43
C GLU A 635 35.06 -10.85 -24.13
N ALA A 636 35.82 -10.81 -23.06
CA ALA A 636 35.48 -11.39 -21.75
C ALA A 636 35.41 -10.33 -20.62
N LYS A 637 35.31 -9.05 -20.98
CA LYS A 637 35.43 -7.93 -20.04
C LYS A 637 34.53 -8.06 -18.83
N GLY A 638 33.29 -8.53 -18.97
CA GLY A 638 32.36 -8.71 -17.87
C GLY A 638 32.86 -9.71 -16.83
N ILE A 639 33.30 -10.90 -17.28
CA ILE A 639 33.79 -11.95 -16.41
C ILE A 639 35.13 -11.54 -15.76
N ILE A 640 36.03 -10.93 -16.54
CA ILE A 640 37.34 -10.48 -16.06
C ILE A 640 37.17 -9.38 -15.01
N THR A 641 36.22 -8.45 -15.23
CA THR A 641 35.92 -7.39 -14.25
C THR A 641 35.34 -7.96 -12.96
N SER A 642 34.47 -8.95 -13.04
CA SER A 642 33.90 -9.62 -11.85
C SER A 642 35.01 -10.36 -11.07
N ASP A 643 35.90 -11.08 -11.75
CA ASP A 643 37.01 -11.74 -11.09
C ASP A 643 38.02 -10.75 -10.49
N TYR A 644 38.22 -9.61 -11.15
CA TYR A 644 39.06 -8.55 -10.63
C TYR A 644 38.44 -7.89 -9.38
N GLN A 645 37.15 -7.73 -9.36
CA GLN A 645 36.43 -7.26 -8.15
C GLN A 645 36.61 -8.22 -6.97
N ASN A 646 36.49 -9.52 -7.21
CA ASN A 646 36.75 -10.57 -6.21
C ASN A 646 38.19 -10.57 -5.71
N TYR A 647 39.15 -10.35 -6.60
CA TYR A 647 40.58 -10.23 -6.26
C TYR A 647 40.81 -8.97 -5.36
N LEU A 648 40.31 -7.82 -5.77
CA LEU A 648 40.44 -6.58 -5.00
C LEU A 648 39.81 -6.72 -3.62
N GLU A 649 38.63 -7.32 -3.54
CA GLU A 649 37.97 -7.55 -2.26
C GLU A 649 38.79 -8.43 -1.33
N LYS A 650 39.35 -9.52 -1.87
CA LYS A 650 40.20 -10.45 -1.10
C LYS A 650 41.46 -9.77 -0.54
N GLU A 651 42.16 -9.02 -1.38
CA GLU A 651 43.37 -8.29 -0.97
C GLU A 651 42.99 -7.24 0.11
N TRP A 652 41.93 -6.49 -0.13
CA TRP A 652 41.49 -5.50 0.81
C TRP A 652 41.03 -6.09 2.16
N VAL A 653 40.33 -7.22 2.17
CA VAL A 653 39.97 -7.92 3.42
C VAL A 653 41.21 -8.38 4.17
N ALA A 654 42.26 -8.81 3.49
CA ALA A 654 43.54 -9.16 4.12
C ALA A 654 44.19 -7.93 4.79
N GLU A 655 44.17 -6.77 4.15
CA GLU A 655 44.61 -5.51 4.72
C GLU A 655 43.79 -5.14 5.95
N LEU A 656 42.44 -5.28 5.87
CA LEU A 656 41.55 -4.98 7.00
C LEU A 656 41.80 -5.90 8.21
N LYS A 657 42.10 -7.19 7.99
CA LYS A 657 42.45 -8.13 9.05
C LYS A 657 43.76 -7.74 9.75
N THR A 658 44.67 -7.09 9.04
CA THR A 658 45.89 -6.53 9.61
C THR A 658 45.63 -5.26 10.40
N LYS A 659 44.74 -4.38 9.88
CA LYS A 659 44.38 -3.11 10.51
C LYS A 659 43.50 -3.28 11.75
N TYR A 660 42.60 -4.24 11.73
CA TYR A 660 41.65 -4.55 12.78
C TYR A 660 41.86 -5.98 13.28
N PRO A 661 42.57 -6.20 14.39
CA PRO A 661 42.85 -7.55 14.93
C PRO A 661 41.53 -8.29 15.20
N VAL A 662 41.45 -9.54 14.76
CA VAL A 662 40.32 -10.42 14.96
C VAL A 662 40.68 -11.49 15.98
N ILE A 663 39.93 -11.55 17.09
CA ILE A 663 40.14 -12.54 18.17
C ILE A 663 38.88 -13.38 18.30
N ILE A 664 38.97 -14.65 17.88
CA ILE A 664 37.85 -15.62 17.96
C ILE A 664 38.00 -16.44 19.24
N ASN A 665 36.96 -16.54 20.05
CA ASN A 665 36.91 -17.47 21.18
C ASN A 665 36.59 -18.87 20.68
N LYS A 666 37.63 -19.63 20.28
CA LYS A 666 37.50 -20.95 19.71
C LYS A 666 36.77 -21.96 20.62
N ASN A 667 37.03 -21.91 21.96
CA ASN A 667 36.33 -22.78 22.91
C ASN A 667 34.82 -22.47 22.98
N LEU A 668 34.47 -21.21 22.88
CA LEU A 668 33.07 -20.82 22.87
C LEU A 668 32.40 -21.17 21.53
N LEU A 669 33.13 -21.06 20.40
CA LEU A 669 32.63 -21.46 19.10
C LEU A 669 32.30 -22.95 19.08
N GLU A 670 33.12 -23.82 19.65
CA GLU A 670 32.84 -25.26 19.76
C GLU A 670 31.63 -25.52 20.65
N GLN A 671 31.43 -24.75 21.74
CA GLN A 671 30.22 -24.84 22.56
C GLN A 671 28.96 -24.42 21.75
N VAL A 672 29.03 -23.35 20.97
CA VAL A 672 27.95 -22.91 20.09
C VAL A 672 27.59 -24.00 19.08
N LYS A 673 28.59 -24.57 18.36
CA LYS A 673 28.39 -25.69 17.43
C LYS A 673 27.74 -26.93 18.07
N ALA A 674 27.99 -27.16 19.34
CA ALA A 674 27.40 -28.28 20.06
C ALA A 674 25.98 -28.01 20.56
N THR A 675 25.61 -26.71 20.70
CA THR A 675 24.32 -26.30 21.30
C THR A 675 23.28 -25.97 20.22
N TYR A 676 23.71 -25.42 19.11
CA TYR A 676 22.90 -24.99 17.97
C TYR A 676 23.12 -25.91 16.76
#